data_9150434ee5e109fc3c07f50ca2f6bbf0
#
_entry.id   9150434ee5e109fc3c07f50ca2f6bbf0
#
_cell.length_a   1.000
_cell.length_b   1.000
_cell.length_c   1.000
_cell.angle_alpha   90.00
_cell.angle_beta   90.00
_cell.angle_gamma   90.00
#
_symmetry.space_group_name_H-M   'P 1'
#
loop_
_entity.id
_entity.type
_entity.pdbx_description
1 polymer ?
#
loop_
_entity_poly.entity_id
_entity_poly.type
_entity_poly.pdbx_seq_one_letter_code
_entity_poly.pdbx_strand_id
1 'polypeptide(L)'
;MSQTTGKIAGIVTDEETGDPLIGANVRIVDSNLGTATDTDGSYYIINIEPGNYDLQIQYIGYESKIIKNINISVNRTASYNITMMQSSVEGAVVEVSVSALNLKKDQTSTVKNVSSDQIDILPVENVDAIIAMQAGVVAGSFRGGRKTEVTYLVDGIKVDEGFSGQGQAVSLEPDAVSEIEVITGTFNAEYGKAMSGVVNQVTKSGSNNFEGAVNFSYANYLSGHSDIFPGISELNLNNNQDYKFQVGGPIIKDKIFFFLNYRSTSNNNHLNGFDYFTPTDTSEYLSDNPDDWISDYSGDSSLVAMNSSKNSSLMGKIKFLISGKLKTSILFTNNTDLWNSYSHAFRYNPHGLAHSTRSTIFYAIQSNYMISNSKFIDLKYSNLKYSNGYYVYEDPMDPRYVDDIYLQSIPGFYTGGQEKSHSNRETIDHNLKIDFNNQINKYHNIKMGIDFLYHQIKNNYYTIQPHPDSTDYHPFIFSDTTLTTFNDIFDVSPKELSFYIQDKMEFDAMVINLGLRYDSFDPNTLYPTEYRNPLNMINEVDSSRYVKAEVQHQLSPRLGIAYQVADEAVMHFSYGHFFQMPPFYAMYNRSDWLVPTGDYETVMGNPNLSAEKTVKYEIGIWQRINRNFSVDINLYYKDIYDLLGTKTITTFNDVKYGLYTNKDYGNVRGLELKLDYINQNLSVLTNYTLQFTRGIAD
;
A
#
# COMPACT_ATOMS: atom_id res chain seq x y z
N MET A 1 7.98 5.92 -10.24
CA MET A 1 8.02 4.59 -9.62
C MET A 1 9.40 4.32 -9.09
N SER A 2 9.50 3.65 -7.98
CA SER A 2 10.79 3.32 -7.42
C SER A 2 11.47 2.26 -8.28
N GLN A 3 12.77 2.40 -8.45
CA GLN A 3 13.59 1.26 -8.79
C GLN A 3 13.47 0.22 -7.67
N THR A 4 13.51 -1.04 -8.04
CA THR A 4 13.62 -2.14 -7.08
C THR A 4 15.09 -2.54 -6.86
N THR A 5 16.03 -1.64 -7.20
CA THR A 5 17.47 -1.91 -7.19
C THR A 5 18.25 -0.80 -6.51
N GLY A 6 19.44 -1.14 -6.03
CA GLY A 6 20.42 -0.24 -5.45
C GLY A 6 21.71 -0.17 -6.27
N LYS A 7 22.71 0.53 -5.71
CA LYS A 7 24.02 0.79 -6.30
C LYS A 7 25.14 0.57 -5.26
N ILE A 8 26.29 0.06 -5.71
CA ILE A 8 27.56 0.12 -4.97
C ILE A 8 28.48 1.09 -5.70
N ALA A 9 29.20 1.93 -4.96
CA ALA A 9 30.20 2.84 -5.50
C ALA A 9 31.37 3.03 -4.52
N GLY A 10 32.51 3.50 -4.99
CA GLY A 10 33.67 3.79 -4.15
C GLY A 10 34.94 4.04 -4.95
N ILE A 11 36.07 4.10 -4.25
CA ILE A 11 37.40 4.31 -4.81
C ILE A 11 38.29 3.16 -4.32
N VAL A 12 39.16 2.66 -5.19
CA VAL A 12 40.19 1.65 -4.86
C VAL A 12 41.55 2.34 -4.93
N THR A 13 42.31 2.28 -3.83
CA THR A 13 43.61 2.92 -3.70
C THR A 13 44.67 1.94 -3.17
N ASP A 14 45.94 2.24 -3.46
CA ASP A 14 47.08 1.58 -2.82
C ASP A 14 47.16 1.99 -1.33
N GLU A 15 47.42 1.05 -0.42
CA GLU A 15 47.43 1.29 1.02
C GLU A 15 48.66 2.07 1.47
N GLU A 16 49.81 1.94 0.81
CA GLU A 16 51.05 2.58 1.17
C GLU A 16 51.19 3.98 0.56
N THR A 17 50.82 4.13 -0.73
CA THR A 17 51.00 5.38 -1.47
C THR A 17 49.76 6.27 -1.49
N GLY A 18 48.57 5.68 -1.31
CA GLY A 18 47.31 6.37 -1.48
C GLY A 18 46.90 6.60 -2.94
N ASP A 19 47.72 6.13 -3.90
CA ASP A 19 47.46 6.31 -5.33
C ASP A 19 46.23 5.49 -5.81
N PRO A 20 45.45 6.03 -6.76
CA PRO A 20 44.31 5.30 -7.30
C PRO A 20 44.75 4.07 -8.13
N LEU A 21 44.12 2.92 -7.91
CA LEU A 21 44.38 1.70 -8.67
C LEU A 21 43.48 1.65 -9.89
N ILE A 22 44.01 1.94 -11.07
CA ILE A 22 43.33 2.03 -12.35
C ILE A 22 43.13 0.62 -12.94
N GLY A 23 41.91 0.24 -13.31
CA GLY A 23 41.62 -1.07 -13.91
C GLY A 23 41.51 -2.22 -12.89
N ALA A 24 41.43 -1.92 -11.58
CA ALA A 24 41.13 -2.94 -10.58
C ALA A 24 39.75 -3.54 -10.84
N ASN A 25 39.64 -4.87 -10.81
CA ASN A 25 38.41 -5.59 -11.05
C ASN A 25 37.57 -5.65 -9.76
N VAL A 26 36.38 -5.09 -9.77
CA VAL A 26 35.43 -5.08 -8.67
C VAL A 26 34.19 -5.84 -9.08
N ARG A 27 33.86 -6.93 -8.39
CA ARG A 27 32.70 -7.77 -8.73
C ARG A 27 31.91 -8.23 -7.50
N ILE A 28 30.62 -8.45 -7.68
CA ILE A 28 29.78 -9.10 -6.68
C ILE A 28 30.01 -10.62 -6.79
N VAL A 29 30.37 -11.25 -5.66
CA VAL A 29 30.60 -12.71 -5.60
C VAL A 29 29.32 -13.45 -5.99
N ASP A 30 29.46 -14.59 -6.67
CA ASP A 30 28.34 -15.41 -7.16
C ASP A 30 27.38 -14.70 -8.12
N SER A 31 27.84 -13.61 -8.76
CA SER A 31 27.06 -12.88 -9.76
C SER A 31 27.89 -12.51 -10.98
N ASN A 32 27.19 -12.10 -12.07
CA ASN A 32 27.84 -11.57 -13.27
C ASN A 32 27.96 -10.03 -13.22
N LEU A 33 27.71 -9.41 -12.06
CA LEU A 33 27.78 -7.96 -11.89
C LEU A 33 29.18 -7.55 -11.44
N GLY A 34 29.78 -6.66 -12.18
CA GLY A 34 31.11 -6.15 -11.88
C GLY A 34 31.52 -5.00 -12.81
N THR A 35 32.62 -4.34 -12.45
CA THR A 35 33.20 -3.21 -13.19
C THR A 35 34.69 -3.17 -12.94
N ALA A 36 35.43 -2.45 -13.80
CA ALA A 36 36.79 -2.06 -13.52
C ALA A 36 36.82 -0.60 -13.02
N THR A 37 37.78 -0.26 -12.16
CA THR A 37 38.03 1.12 -11.71
C THR A 37 38.49 1.99 -12.88
N ASP A 38 38.10 3.25 -12.88
CA ASP A 38 38.50 4.25 -13.87
C ASP A 38 39.86 4.90 -13.55
N THR A 39 40.18 6.03 -14.23
CA THR A 39 41.48 6.70 -14.15
C THR A 39 41.76 7.33 -12.79
N ASP A 40 40.76 7.58 -11.96
CA ASP A 40 40.91 8.11 -10.59
C ASP A 40 40.61 7.03 -9.52
N GLY A 41 40.62 5.74 -9.93
CA GLY A 41 40.36 4.60 -9.06
C GLY A 41 38.88 4.42 -8.68
N SER A 42 37.99 5.25 -9.20
CA SER A 42 36.57 5.16 -8.84
C SER A 42 35.87 4.02 -9.59
N TYR A 43 34.86 3.45 -8.93
CA TYR A 43 34.01 2.39 -9.49
C TYR A 43 32.56 2.56 -9.09
N TYR A 44 31.67 2.04 -9.91
CA TYR A 44 30.25 1.86 -9.56
C TYR A 44 29.66 0.63 -10.23
N ILE A 45 28.75 -0.04 -9.49
CA ILE A 45 27.91 -1.15 -9.99
C ILE A 45 26.47 -0.75 -9.73
N ILE A 46 25.67 -0.62 -10.78
CA ILE A 46 24.24 -0.25 -10.72
C ILE A 46 23.35 -1.46 -10.92
N ASN A 47 22.05 -1.31 -10.66
CA ASN A 47 21.01 -2.30 -10.94
C ASN A 47 21.19 -3.60 -10.14
N ILE A 48 21.55 -3.45 -8.84
CA ILE A 48 21.69 -4.54 -7.89
C ILE A 48 20.39 -4.68 -7.11
N GLU A 49 19.82 -5.89 -7.05
CA GLU A 49 18.64 -6.17 -6.22
C GLU A 49 18.94 -5.98 -4.73
N PRO A 50 17.94 -5.59 -3.89
CA PRO A 50 18.17 -5.46 -2.45
C PRO A 50 18.53 -6.81 -1.84
N GLY A 51 19.44 -6.78 -0.86
CA GLY A 51 19.94 -7.97 -0.18
C GLY A 51 21.37 -7.79 0.32
N ASN A 52 21.93 -8.86 0.88
CA ASN A 52 23.28 -8.90 1.39
C ASN A 52 24.21 -9.58 0.36
N TYR A 53 25.34 -8.95 0.08
CA TYR A 53 26.30 -9.37 -0.94
C TYR A 53 27.72 -9.32 -0.44
N ASP A 54 28.59 -10.16 -1.03
CA ASP A 54 30.03 -10.08 -0.87
C ASP A 54 30.64 -9.42 -2.11
N LEU A 55 31.55 -8.46 -1.90
CA LEU A 55 32.22 -7.72 -2.96
C LEU A 55 33.68 -8.15 -3.01
N GLN A 56 34.12 -8.65 -4.16
CA GLN A 56 35.50 -9.05 -4.41
C GLN A 56 36.21 -8.00 -5.24
N ILE A 57 37.44 -7.65 -4.79
CA ILE A 57 38.34 -6.73 -5.48
C ILE A 57 39.63 -7.47 -5.81
N GLN A 58 40.07 -7.35 -7.07
CA GLN A 58 41.29 -7.99 -7.57
C GLN A 58 42.11 -6.99 -8.43
N TYR A 59 43.39 -6.95 -8.17
CA TYR A 59 44.34 -6.20 -8.97
C TYR A 59 45.66 -6.92 -9.06
N ILE A 60 46.35 -6.85 -10.20
CA ILE A 60 47.60 -7.57 -10.44
C ILE A 60 48.69 -7.03 -9.51
N GLY A 61 49.37 -7.90 -8.77
CA GLY A 61 50.39 -7.54 -7.80
C GLY A 61 49.89 -7.13 -6.42
N TYR A 62 48.55 -7.30 -6.17
CA TYR A 62 47.92 -6.99 -4.88
C TYR A 62 47.19 -8.18 -4.33
N GLU A 63 47.00 -8.19 -2.99
CA GLU A 63 46.15 -9.19 -2.33
C GLU A 63 44.71 -9.01 -2.74
N SER A 64 44.02 -10.11 -3.06
CA SER A 64 42.57 -10.09 -3.32
C SER A 64 41.81 -9.77 -2.04
N LYS A 65 40.90 -8.80 -2.07
CA LYS A 65 40.11 -8.39 -0.91
C LYS A 65 38.63 -8.74 -1.11
N ILE A 66 38.02 -9.37 -0.08
CA ILE A 66 36.58 -9.64 -0.08
C ILE A 66 35.96 -8.88 1.07
N ILE A 67 35.01 -7.99 0.76
CA ILE A 67 34.19 -7.30 1.74
C ILE A 67 32.89 -8.06 1.86
N LYS A 68 32.66 -8.63 3.06
CA LYS A 68 31.51 -9.49 3.32
C LYS A 68 30.33 -8.70 3.87
N ASN A 69 29.12 -9.21 3.54
CA ASN A 69 27.87 -8.78 4.14
C ASN A 69 27.51 -7.32 3.84
N ILE A 70 27.74 -6.86 2.59
CA ILE A 70 27.32 -5.54 2.13
C ILE A 70 25.81 -5.55 1.94
N ASN A 71 25.11 -4.76 2.72
CA ASN A 71 23.66 -4.56 2.58
C ASN A 71 23.38 -3.55 1.47
N ILE A 72 22.62 -3.96 0.46
CA ILE A 72 22.13 -3.13 -0.65
C ILE A 72 20.64 -2.92 -0.47
N SER A 73 20.21 -1.67 -0.42
CA SER A 73 18.82 -1.28 -0.31
C SER A 73 18.34 -0.54 -1.56
N VAL A 74 17.03 -0.57 -1.76
CA VAL A 74 16.35 0.12 -2.87
C VAL A 74 16.69 1.61 -2.89
N ASN A 75 16.98 2.15 -4.09
CA ASN A 75 17.29 3.57 -4.33
C ASN A 75 18.49 4.13 -3.55
N ARG A 76 19.28 3.27 -2.92
CA ARG A 76 20.44 3.66 -2.10
C ARG A 76 21.74 3.39 -2.82
N THR A 77 22.76 4.20 -2.49
CA THR A 77 24.15 3.96 -2.86
C THR A 77 24.94 3.49 -1.64
N ALA A 78 25.39 2.22 -1.67
CA ALA A 78 26.31 1.69 -0.69
C ALA A 78 27.74 2.11 -1.08
N SER A 79 28.38 2.93 -0.25
CA SER A 79 29.67 3.55 -0.56
C SER A 79 30.80 2.85 0.18
N TYR A 80 31.76 2.27 -0.55
CA TYR A 80 32.91 1.57 0.01
C TYR A 80 34.20 2.00 -0.67
N ASN A 81 35.02 2.75 0.05
CA ASN A 81 36.39 3.06 -0.35
C ASN A 81 37.32 1.95 0.16
N ILE A 82 38.16 1.43 -0.71
CA ILE A 82 38.93 0.21 -0.48
C ILE A 82 40.41 0.50 -0.70
N THR A 83 41.22 0.21 0.32
CA THR A 83 42.67 0.17 0.20
C THR A 83 43.17 -1.22 -0.07
N MET A 84 44.09 -1.43 -0.98
CA MET A 84 44.69 -2.72 -1.31
C MET A 84 46.19 -2.72 -0.99
N MET A 85 46.65 -3.83 -0.40
CA MET A 85 48.06 -4.02 -0.06
C MET A 85 48.78 -4.77 -1.17
N GLN A 86 50.01 -4.32 -1.53
CA GLN A 86 50.85 -5.05 -2.49
C GLN A 86 51.26 -6.40 -1.89
N SER A 87 51.25 -7.42 -2.69
CA SER A 87 51.64 -8.77 -2.29
C SER A 87 52.48 -9.44 -3.36
N SER A 88 53.54 -10.07 -2.89
CA SER A 88 54.39 -10.94 -3.71
C SER A 88 53.88 -12.39 -3.76
N VAL A 89 52.84 -12.73 -2.99
CA VAL A 89 52.23 -14.08 -2.94
C VAL A 89 50.96 -14.08 -3.76
N GLU A 90 50.96 -14.82 -4.83
CA GLU A 90 49.77 -15.02 -5.68
C GLU A 90 48.69 -15.76 -4.89
N GLY A 91 47.46 -15.20 -4.81
CA GLY A 91 46.29 -15.87 -4.23
C GLY A 91 46.00 -15.55 -2.76
N ALA A 92 46.74 -14.64 -2.10
CA ALA A 92 46.37 -14.18 -0.76
C ALA A 92 45.00 -13.47 -0.80
N VAL A 93 44.08 -13.86 0.09
CA VAL A 93 42.73 -13.29 0.21
C VAL A 93 42.53 -12.73 1.60
N VAL A 94 42.17 -11.46 1.71
CA VAL A 94 41.81 -10.79 2.97
C VAL A 94 40.29 -10.60 3.02
N GLU A 95 39.66 -11.12 4.07
CA GLU A 95 38.25 -10.94 4.32
C GLU A 95 38.00 -9.85 5.36
N VAL A 96 37.09 -8.90 5.06
CA VAL A 96 36.72 -7.79 5.95
C VAL A 96 35.21 -7.77 6.10
N SER A 97 34.70 -7.78 7.34
CA SER A 97 33.27 -7.63 7.60
C SER A 97 32.89 -6.18 7.87
N VAL A 98 31.74 -5.76 7.35
CA VAL A 98 31.23 -4.39 7.48
C VAL A 98 30.44 -4.23 8.77
N SER A 99 30.44 -3.00 9.33
CA SER A 99 29.60 -2.64 10.48
C SER A 99 28.12 -2.62 10.10
N ALA A 100 27.25 -3.10 11.00
CA ALA A 100 25.80 -3.08 10.81
C ALA A 100 25.19 -1.66 10.66
N LEU A 101 25.86 -0.63 11.22
CA LEU A 101 25.45 0.77 11.11
C LEU A 101 26.35 1.51 10.09
N ASN A 102 25.93 1.53 8.83
CA ASN A 102 26.64 2.24 7.78
C ASN A 102 26.25 3.72 7.69
N LEU A 103 27.21 4.57 7.32
CA LEU A 103 26.97 5.99 7.05
C LEU A 103 26.03 6.16 5.86
N LYS A 104 24.94 6.90 6.05
CA LYS A 104 23.88 7.12 5.05
C LYS A 104 24.10 8.40 4.26
N LYS A 105 25.25 8.54 3.58
CA LYS A 105 25.65 9.76 2.83
C LYS A 105 24.62 10.25 1.82
N ASP A 106 23.87 9.34 1.21
CA ASP A 106 22.93 9.63 0.13
C ASP A 106 21.48 9.84 0.61
N GLN A 107 21.26 9.96 1.93
CA GLN A 107 19.93 10.16 2.49
C GLN A 107 19.55 11.65 2.43
N THR A 108 18.87 12.07 1.37
CA THR A 108 18.41 13.46 1.17
C THR A 108 17.04 13.74 1.81
N SER A 109 16.40 12.76 2.42
CA SER A 109 15.12 12.88 3.15
C SER A 109 14.95 11.70 4.11
N THR A 110 13.90 11.72 4.95
CA THR A 110 13.60 10.59 5.87
C THR A 110 13.08 9.39 5.10
N VAL A 111 13.91 8.36 4.96
CA VAL A 111 13.61 7.06 4.36
C VAL A 111 14.03 5.97 5.33
N LYS A 112 13.17 4.96 5.53
CA LYS A 112 13.45 3.77 6.33
C LYS A 112 13.37 2.54 5.44
N ASN A 113 14.45 1.79 5.40
CA ASN A 113 14.51 0.50 4.74
C ASN A 113 14.54 -0.58 5.82
N VAL A 114 13.61 -1.51 5.77
CA VAL A 114 13.52 -2.68 6.66
C VAL A 114 13.79 -3.92 5.83
N SER A 115 14.94 -4.55 6.05
CA SER A 115 15.36 -5.75 5.30
C SER A 115 14.64 -7.01 5.78
N SER A 116 14.68 -8.09 4.98
CA SER A 116 14.13 -9.39 5.38
C SER A 116 14.70 -9.89 6.71
N ASP A 117 16.00 -9.73 6.96
CA ASP A 117 16.63 -10.15 8.22
C ASP A 117 16.06 -9.40 9.43
N GLN A 118 15.69 -8.13 9.25
CA GLN A 118 15.02 -7.33 10.28
C GLN A 118 13.55 -7.72 10.43
N ILE A 119 12.86 -8.03 9.33
CA ILE A 119 11.47 -8.50 9.33
C ILE A 119 11.36 -9.82 10.10
N ASP A 120 12.25 -10.77 9.83
CA ASP A 120 12.23 -12.13 10.39
C ASP A 120 12.41 -12.17 11.93
N ILE A 121 13.05 -11.15 12.53
CA ILE A 121 13.20 -11.04 13.99
C ILE A 121 12.08 -10.30 14.70
N LEU A 122 11.20 -9.61 13.95
CA LEU A 122 10.08 -8.85 14.54
C LEU A 122 8.92 -9.78 14.89
N PRO A 123 8.33 -9.68 16.09
CA PRO A 123 7.19 -10.50 16.50
C PRO A 123 5.87 -9.96 15.93
N VAL A 124 5.80 -9.81 14.61
CA VAL A 124 4.65 -9.24 13.89
C VAL A 124 4.18 -10.17 12.78
N GLU A 125 2.86 -10.17 12.56
CA GLU A 125 2.18 -11.11 11.67
C GLU A 125 1.79 -10.52 10.31
N ASN A 126 1.96 -9.19 10.13
CA ASN A 126 1.61 -8.51 8.89
C ASN A 126 2.53 -7.32 8.61
N VAL A 127 2.59 -6.92 7.35
CA VAL A 127 3.42 -5.80 6.87
C VAL A 127 2.97 -4.46 7.46
N ASP A 128 1.67 -4.26 7.67
CA ASP A 128 1.14 -3.00 8.23
C ASP A 128 1.65 -2.75 9.65
N ALA A 129 1.84 -3.81 10.45
CA ALA A 129 2.44 -3.69 11.78
C ALA A 129 3.92 -3.25 11.71
N ILE A 130 4.68 -3.74 10.73
CA ILE A 130 6.07 -3.31 10.49
C ILE A 130 6.12 -1.84 10.11
N ILE A 131 5.22 -1.39 9.22
CA ILE A 131 5.08 0.00 8.81
C ILE A 131 4.71 0.89 10.01
N ALA A 132 3.76 0.46 10.85
CA ALA A 132 3.29 1.19 12.02
C ALA A 132 4.38 1.39 13.10
N MET A 133 5.42 0.56 13.11
CA MET A 133 6.57 0.70 14.01
C MET A 133 7.54 1.80 13.58
N GLN A 134 7.41 2.35 12.36
CA GLN A 134 8.36 3.34 11.86
C GLN A 134 8.08 4.75 12.44
N ALA A 135 9.15 5.52 12.68
CA ALA A 135 9.02 6.91 13.11
C ALA A 135 8.23 7.72 12.09
N GLY A 136 7.33 8.59 12.58
CA GLY A 136 6.43 9.38 11.73
C GLY A 136 5.15 8.66 11.32
N VAL A 137 4.95 7.40 11.71
CA VAL A 137 3.71 6.64 11.44
C VAL A 137 2.95 6.45 12.75
N VAL A 138 1.72 6.95 12.82
CA VAL A 138 0.85 6.83 13.99
C VAL A 138 -0.53 6.38 13.53
N ALA A 139 -0.99 5.22 14.00
CA ALA A 139 -2.28 4.63 13.64
C ALA A 139 -2.54 4.56 12.11
N GLY A 140 -1.49 4.30 11.32
CA GLY A 140 -1.56 4.23 9.85
C GLY A 140 -1.54 5.59 9.15
N SER A 141 -1.41 6.69 9.89
CA SER A 141 -1.24 8.05 9.37
C SER A 141 0.23 8.44 9.36
N PHE A 142 0.69 9.03 8.26
CA PHE A 142 2.08 9.43 8.08
C PHE A 142 2.22 10.93 8.34
N ARG A 143 2.99 11.30 9.39
CA ARG A 143 3.25 12.70 9.76
C ARG A 143 1.96 13.54 9.81
N GLY A 144 0.93 13.02 10.50
CA GLY A 144 -0.36 13.69 10.69
C GLY A 144 -1.21 13.88 9.44
N GLY A 145 -0.88 13.22 8.33
CA GLY A 145 -1.73 13.14 7.16
C GLY A 145 -2.85 12.11 7.32
N ARG A 146 -3.83 12.13 6.42
CA ARG A 146 -4.89 11.13 6.39
C ARG A 146 -4.35 9.80 5.84
N LYS A 147 -5.02 8.70 6.14
CA LYS A 147 -4.66 7.37 5.58
C LYS A 147 -4.74 7.34 4.06
N THR A 148 -5.62 8.16 3.47
CA THR A 148 -5.78 8.31 2.02
C THR A 148 -4.59 9.00 1.33
N GLU A 149 -3.65 9.60 2.08
CA GLU A 149 -2.52 10.36 1.56
C GLU A 149 -1.24 9.52 1.38
N VAL A 150 -1.34 8.21 1.57
CA VAL A 150 -0.22 7.27 1.46
C VAL A 150 -0.37 6.42 0.21
N THR A 151 0.70 6.28 -0.57
CA THR A 151 0.76 5.37 -1.72
C THR A 151 1.51 4.09 -1.36
N TYR A 152 0.92 2.96 -1.72
CA TYR A 152 1.50 1.62 -1.55
C TYR A 152 1.95 1.05 -2.89
N LEU A 153 3.14 0.48 -2.90
CA LEU A 153 3.77 -0.10 -4.07
C LEU A 153 4.21 -1.54 -3.78
N VAL A 154 4.06 -2.42 -4.78
CA VAL A 154 4.67 -3.75 -4.82
C VAL A 154 5.61 -3.82 -5.99
N ASP A 155 6.89 -4.12 -5.75
CA ASP A 155 7.98 -4.06 -6.74
C ASP A 155 7.97 -2.73 -7.55
N GLY A 156 7.61 -1.62 -6.85
CA GLY A 156 7.52 -0.29 -7.45
C GLY A 156 6.30 -0.07 -8.35
N ILE A 157 5.28 -0.92 -8.32
CA ILE A 157 4.00 -0.79 -9.01
C ILE A 157 2.93 -0.39 -8.00
N LYS A 158 2.11 0.61 -8.34
CA LYS A 158 1.03 1.11 -7.48
C LYS A 158 -0.04 0.03 -7.24
N VAL A 159 -0.40 -0.17 -5.97
CA VAL A 159 -1.41 -1.15 -5.52
C VAL A 159 -2.37 -0.56 -4.49
N ASP A 160 -2.66 0.74 -4.57
CA ASP A 160 -3.60 1.40 -3.68
C ASP A 160 -5.05 0.93 -3.95
N GLU A 161 -5.88 0.96 -2.92
CA GLU A 161 -7.33 0.87 -3.09
C GLU A 161 -7.86 2.23 -3.56
N GLY A 162 -8.18 2.36 -4.83
CA GLY A 162 -8.47 3.64 -5.47
C GLY A 162 -9.83 4.24 -5.12
N PHE A 163 -10.84 3.43 -4.79
CA PHE A 163 -12.19 3.93 -4.58
C PHE A 163 -12.35 4.68 -3.25
N SER A 164 -11.99 4.08 -2.14
CA SER A 164 -11.99 4.74 -0.84
C SER A 164 -10.70 5.51 -0.57
N GLY A 165 -9.64 5.20 -1.32
CA GLY A 165 -8.31 5.76 -1.13
C GLY A 165 -7.63 5.28 0.16
N GLN A 166 -8.18 4.28 0.85
CA GLN A 166 -7.66 3.84 2.14
C GLN A 166 -6.89 2.52 2.03
N GLY A 167 -5.57 2.59 2.21
CA GLY A 167 -4.71 1.42 2.30
C GLY A 167 -4.36 0.78 0.97
N GLN A 168 -3.82 -0.43 1.06
CA GLN A 168 -3.38 -1.22 -0.08
C GLN A 168 -4.46 -2.22 -0.54
N ALA A 169 -4.59 -2.41 -1.85
CA ALA A 169 -5.45 -3.45 -2.41
C ALA A 169 -4.77 -4.83 -2.40
N VAL A 170 -3.43 -4.89 -2.51
CA VAL A 170 -2.63 -6.11 -2.46
C VAL A 170 -2.01 -6.25 -1.09
N SER A 171 -2.33 -7.30 -0.36
CA SER A 171 -1.69 -7.65 0.91
C SER A 171 -0.61 -8.69 0.68
N LEU A 172 0.62 -8.38 1.09
CA LEU A 172 1.73 -9.32 1.09
C LEU A 172 2.02 -9.82 2.50
N GLU A 173 2.40 -11.09 2.60
CA GLU A 173 2.89 -11.64 3.85
C GLU A 173 4.34 -11.17 4.13
N PRO A 174 4.72 -10.91 5.40
CA PRO A 174 6.09 -10.52 5.74
C PRO A 174 7.14 -11.47 5.16
N ASP A 175 6.86 -12.78 5.21
CA ASP A 175 7.73 -13.84 4.68
C ASP A 175 7.95 -13.76 3.16
N ALA A 176 7.07 -13.07 2.44
CA ALA A 176 7.15 -12.88 0.98
C ALA A 176 7.94 -11.62 0.57
N VAL A 177 8.35 -10.78 1.54
CA VAL A 177 8.98 -9.49 1.29
C VAL A 177 10.47 -9.56 1.58
N SER A 178 11.30 -9.03 0.66
CA SER A 178 12.76 -8.92 0.82
C SER A 178 13.15 -7.59 1.48
N GLU A 179 12.42 -6.51 1.21
CA GLU A 179 12.64 -5.20 1.78
C GLU A 179 11.34 -4.38 1.79
N ILE A 180 11.11 -3.61 2.85
CA ILE A 180 10.07 -2.58 2.92
C ILE A 180 10.75 -1.22 2.99
N GLU A 181 10.52 -0.37 2.00
CA GLU A 181 10.96 1.03 2.00
C GLU A 181 9.79 1.91 2.44
N VAL A 182 9.93 2.62 3.56
CA VAL A 182 8.93 3.56 4.11
C VAL A 182 9.48 4.96 4.03
N ILE A 183 8.86 5.82 3.21
CA ILE A 183 9.27 7.20 3.00
C ILE A 183 8.24 8.11 3.68
N THR A 184 8.62 8.74 4.77
CA THR A 184 7.77 9.71 5.50
C THR A 184 8.14 11.15 5.15
N GLY A 185 9.36 11.37 4.66
CA GLY A 185 9.90 12.67 4.24
C GLY A 185 9.40 13.15 2.88
N THR A 186 10.19 14.01 2.26
CA THR A 186 10.02 14.32 0.85
C THR A 186 10.49 13.15 0.01
N PHE A 187 9.79 12.80 -1.04
CA PHE A 187 10.16 11.70 -1.92
C PHE A 187 10.51 12.18 -3.32
N ASN A 188 11.35 11.40 -4.00
CA ASN A 188 11.88 11.70 -5.31
C ASN A 188 10.78 11.85 -6.37
N ALA A 189 11.10 12.47 -7.53
CA ALA A 189 10.15 12.72 -8.62
C ALA A 189 9.57 11.45 -9.25
N GLU A 190 10.23 10.31 -9.09
CA GLU A 190 9.74 8.99 -9.50
C GLU A 190 8.45 8.56 -8.78
N TYR A 191 8.21 9.06 -7.55
CA TYR A 191 7.00 8.81 -6.78
C TYR A 191 5.96 9.90 -7.03
N GLY A 192 4.73 9.51 -7.26
CA GLY A 192 3.60 10.42 -7.46
C GLY A 192 2.37 10.01 -6.68
N LYS A 193 1.34 10.85 -6.73
CA LYS A 193 0.01 10.53 -6.23
C LYS A 193 -0.04 10.19 -4.74
N ALA A 194 0.85 10.79 -3.97
CA ALA A 194 0.93 10.70 -2.53
C ALA A 194 1.23 12.08 -1.95
N MET A 195 0.65 12.39 -0.80
CA MET A 195 0.90 13.64 -0.09
C MET A 195 1.65 13.44 1.23
N SER A 196 1.49 12.31 1.89
CA SER A 196 2.05 12.10 3.23
C SER A 196 3.17 11.07 3.27
N GLY A 197 3.07 9.98 2.52
CA GLY A 197 4.08 8.94 2.54
C GLY A 197 4.02 7.99 1.36
N VAL A 198 5.08 7.19 1.23
CA VAL A 198 5.18 6.12 0.25
C VAL A 198 5.68 4.86 0.96
N VAL A 199 5.03 3.73 0.69
CA VAL A 199 5.46 2.40 1.14
C VAL A 199 5.72 1.56 -0.09
N ASN A 200 6.96 1.09 -0.26
CA ASN A 200 7.32 0.20 -1.35
C ASN A 200 7.77 -1.15 -0.78
N GLN A 201 7.06 -2.19 -1.15
CA GLN A 201 7.31 -3.57 -0.73
C GLN A 201 8.00 -4.31 -1.88
N VAL A 202 9.24 -4.73 -1.68
CA VAL A 202 9.99 -5.51 -2.67
C VAL A 202 9.83 -6.98 -2.37
N THR A 203 9.32 -7.75 -3.32
CA THR A 203 9.02 -9.16 -3.14
C THR A 203 10.26 -10.05 -3.23
N LYS A 204 10.32 -11.13 -2.44
CA LYS A 204 11.36 -12.15 -2.53
C LYS A 204 11.35 -12.81 -3.91
N SER A 205 12.52 -13.24 -4.36
CA SER A 205 12.73 -14.03 -5.57
C SER A 205 13.49 -15.29 -5.20
N GLY A 206 13.31 -16.39 -5.94
CA GLY A 206 14.13 -17.58 -5.79
C GLY A 206 15.60 -17.34 -6.12
N SER A 207 16.45 -18.20 -5.58
CA SER A 207 17.90 -18.23 -5.77
C SER A 207 18.37 -19.56 -6.36
N ASN A 208 19.70 -19.79 -6.43
CA ASN A 208 20.27 -21.09 -6.84
C ASN A 208 20.13 -22.17 -5.75
N ASN A 209 19.73 -21.79 -4.54
CA ASN A 209 19.49 -22.71 -3.43
C ASN A 209 17.99 -22.89 -3.22
N PHE A 210 17.57 -24.11 -2.89
CA PHE A 210 16.21 -24.36 -2.44
C PHE A 210 16.09 -23.93 -0.98
N GLU A 211 15.08 -23.11 -0.71
CA GLU A 211 14.70 -22.64 0.62
C GLU A 211 13.21 -22.86 0.79
N GLY A 212 12.78 -23.20 2.01
CA GLY A 212 11.36 -23.37 2.29
C GLY A 212 11.09 -23.40 3.78
N ALA A 213 9.86 -23.01 4.13
CA ALA A 213 9.37 -23.07 5.50
C ALA A 213 7.88 -23.43 5.52
N VAL A 214 7.48 -24.11 6.59
CA VAL A 214 6.08 -24.43 6.88
C VAL A 214 5.82 -24.05 8.32
N ASN A 215 4.72 -23.36 8.57
CA ASN A 215 4.29 -22.99 9.91
C ASN A 215 2.81 -23.32 10.09
N PHE A 216 2.46 -23.91 11.23
CA PHE A 216 1.08 -24.16 11.64
C PHE A 216 0.88 -23.57 13.04
N SER A 217 -0.07 -22.66 13.16
CA SER A 217 -0.40 -22.03 14.44
C SER A 217 -1.88 -22.24 14.76
N TYR A 218 -2.14 -22.52 16.04
CA TYR A 218 -3.47 -22.66 16.59
C TYR A 218 -3.60 -21.77 17.82
N ALA A 219 -4.70 -21.05 17.91
CA ALA A 219 -4.96 -20.18 19.06
C ALA A 219 -6.43 -20.26 19.48
N ASN A 220 -6.70 -19.90 20.73
CA ASN A 220 -8.05 -19.82 21.25
C ASN A 220 -8.19 -18.66 22.22
N TYR A 221 -9.38 -18.09 22.30
CA TYR A 221 -9.79 -17.23 23.39
C TYR A 221 -10.41 -18.09 24.48
N LEU A 222 -10.13 -17.79 25.73
CA LEU A 222 -10.72 -18.47 26.89
C LEU A 222 -11.31 -17.44 27.86
N SER A 223 -12.56 -17.66 28.27
CA SER A 223 -13.23 -16.84 29.28
C SER A 223 -14.11 -17.72 30.18
N GLY A 224 -14.04 -17.48 31.49
CA GLY A 224 -14.98 -18.06 32.45
C GLY A 224 -16.33 -17.34 32.51
N HIS A 225 -16.49 -16.21 31.82
CA HIS A 225 -17.75 -15.43 31.77
C HIS A 225 -18.60 -15.89 30.59
N SER A 226 -19.16 -17.12 30.69
CA SER A 226 -19.95 -17.72 29.61
C SER A 226 -21.28 -17.02 29.34
N ASP A 227 -21.78 -16.21 30.26
CA ASP A 227 -22.93 -15.32 30.13
C ASP A 227 -22.68 -14.17 29.17
N ILE A 228 -21.43 -13.63 29.15
CA ILE A 228 -21.02 -12.55 28.26
C ILE A 228 -20.40 -13.10 26.97
N PHE A 229 -19.54 -14.10 27.11
CA PHE A 229 -18.78 -14.72 26.02
C PHE A 229 -19.13 -16.22 25.87
N PRO A 230 -20.29 -16.55 25.30
CA PRO A 230 -20.71 -17.94 25.13
C PRO A 230 -19.75 -18.69 24.17
N GLY A 231 -19.50 -19.97 24.47
CA GLY A 231 -18.77 -20.88 23.58
C GLY A 231 -17.24 -20.81 23.62
N ILE A 232 -16.66 -20.01 24.55
CA ILE A 232 -15.21 -19.92 24.71
C ILE A 232 -14.75 -20.29 26.14
N SER A 233 -15.54 -21.07 26.88
CA SER A 233 -15.16 -21.58 28.21
C SER A 233 -14.19 -22.77 28.15
N GLU A 234 -14.08 -23.42 27.01
CA GLU A 234 -13.25 -24.60 26.80
C GLU A 234 -12.24 -24.40 25.65
N LEU A 235 -11.14 -25.13 25.69
CA LEU A 235 -10.12 -25.08 24.65
C LEU A 235 -10.63 -25.76 23.37
N ASN A 236 -10.69 -24.97 22.28
CA ASN A 236 -10.99 -25.44 20.95
C ASN A 236 -9.89 -25.04 19.98
N LEU A 237 -9.00 -25.96 19.62
CA LEU A 237 -7.90 -25.69 18.69
C LEU A 237 -8.36 -25.34 17.28
N ASN A 238 -9.62 -25.63 16.93
CA ASN A 238 -10.17 -25.23 15.64
C ASN A 238 -10.73 -23.79 15.62
N ASN A 239 -10.64 -23.07 16.76
CA ASN A 239 -11.21 -21.74 16.85
C ASN A 239 -10.45 -20.73 15.99
N ASN A 240 -9.12 -20.72 16.11
CA ASN A 240 -8.25 -19.89 15.28
C ASN A 240 -7.10 -20.73 14.72
N GLN A 241 -6.94 -20.69 13.41
CA GLN A 241 -5.97 -21.48 12.66
C GLN A 241 -5.20 -20.57 11.70
N ASP A 242 -3.89 -20.76 11.60
CA ASP A 242 -3.00 -20.06 10.66
C ASP A 242 -2.02 -21.07 10.04
N TYR A 243 -2.05 -21.19 8.73
CA TYR A 243 -1.21 -22.07 7.94
C TYR A 243 -0.35 -21.25 7.00
N LYS A 244 0.98 -21.34 7.12
CA LYS A 244 1.94 -20.66 6.25
C LYS A 244 2.80 -21.68 5.53
N PHE A 245 3.02 -21.44 4.26
CA PHE A 245 3.90 -22.24 3.41
C PHE A 245 4.70 -21.34 2.49
N GLN A 246 6.01 -21.54 2.42
CA GLN A 246 6.85 -20.86 1.44
C GLN A 246 7.88 -21.82 0.87
N VAL A 247 8.21 -21.62 -0.41
CA VAL A 247 9.28 -22.33 -1.09
C VAL A 247 9.84 -21.50 -2.20
N GLY A 248 11.16 -21.52 -2.36
CA GLY A 248 11.87 -20.86 -3.45
C GLY A 248 13.06 -21.68 -3.90
N GLY A 249 13.52 -21.44 -5.12
CA GLY A 249 14.68 -22.15 -5.65
C GLY A 249 14.83 -22.02 -7.18
N PRO A 250 15.79 -22.74 -7.78
CA PRO A 250 15.99 -22.74 -9.22
C PRO A 250 15.06 -23.75 -9.91
N ILE A 251 14.37 -23.30 -10.97
CA ILE A 251 13.79 -24.20 -11.98
C ILE A 251 14.91 -24.67 -12.94
N ILE A 252 15.73 -23.70 -13.37
CA ILE A 252 16.95 -23.92 -14.13
C ILE A 252 18.05 -23.12 -13.46
N LYS A 253 19.07 -23.79 -12.96
CA LYS A 253 20.21 -23.16 -12.28
C LYS A 253 20.79 -22.02 -13.12
N ASP A 254 21.08 -20.88 -12.47
CA ASP A 254 21.61 -19.64 -13.05
C ASP A 254 20.73 -18.96 -14.12
N LYS A 255 19.50 -19.45 -14.37
CA LYS A 255 18.63 -18.92 -15.44
C LYS A 255 17.20 -18.66 -15.03
N ILE A 256 16.54 -19.61 -14.37
CA ILE A 256 15.11 -19.49 -14.03
C ILE A 256 14.91 -19.86 -12.58
N PHE A 257 14.32 -18.93 -11.84
CA PHE A 257 14.05 -19.08 -10.41
C PHE A 257 12.57 -18.90 -10.15
N PHE A 258 12.08 -19.52 -9.09
CA PHE A 258 10.73 -19.35 -8.61
C PHE A 258 10.71 -19.07 -7.11
N PHE A 259 9.66 -18.38 -6.68
CA PHE A 259 9.30 -18.22 -5.28
C PHE A 259 7.78 -18.32 -5.15
N LEU A 260 7.31 -19.09 -4.17
CA LEU A 260 5.90 -19.28 -3.85
C LEU A 260 5.70 -19.06 -2.36
N ASN A 261 4.69 -18.26 -2.01
CA ASN A 261 4.24 -18.05 -0.64
C ASN A 261 2.72 -18.22 -0.58
N TYR A 262 2.24 -18.94 0.43
CA TYR A 262 0.82 -19.14 0.70
C TYR A 262 0.55 -19.02 2.18
N ARG A 263 -0.51 -18.28 2.53
CA ARG A 263 -1.05 -18.23 3.89
C ARG A 263 -2.57 -18.41 3.85
N SER A 264 -3.10 -19.15 4.82
CA SER A 264 -4.54 -19.28 5.05
C SER A 264 -4.82 -19.15 6.53
N THR A 265 -5.70 -18.22 6.90
CA THR A 265 -6.17 -18.05 8.27
C THR A 265 -7.67 -18.28 8.36
N SER A 266 -8.11 -18.92 9.44
CA SER A 266 -9.53 -19.08 9.78
C SER A 266 -9.70 -18.78 11.26
N ASN A 267 -10.38 -17.69 11.58
CA ASN A 267 -10.55 -17.18 12.94
C ASN A 267 -12.04 -17.03 13.25
N ASN A 268 -12.54 -17.79 14.23
CA ASN A 268 -13.90 -17.61 14.74
C ASN A 268 -13.96 -16.52 15.82
N ASN A 269 -12.78 -16.16 16.37
CA ASN A 269 -12.63 -15.15 17.42
C ASN A 269 -13.45 -15.47 18.70
N HIS A 270 -14.09 -14.47 19.33
CA HIS A 270 -14.65 -14.61 20.67
C HIS A 270 -16.09 -14.10 20.82
N LEU A 271 -16.69 -13.53 19.77
CA LEU A 271 -18.06 -13.00 19.82
C LEU A 271 -19.00 -13.95 19.06
N ASN A 272 -19.78 -14.71 19.82
CA ASN A 272 -20.74 -15.65 19.29
C ASN A 272 -22.18 -15.16 19.52
N GLY A 273 -23.05 -15.50 18.57
CA GLY A 273 -24.48 -15.44 18.71
C GLY A 273 -25.08 -16.83 18.85
N PHE A 274 -26.40 -16.89 18.95
CA PHE A 274 -27.18 -18.12 19.02
C PHE A 274 -28.15 -18.16 17.84
N ASP A 275 -28.19 -19.25 17.15
CA ASP A 275 -29.18 -19.50 16.10
C ASP A 275 -30.54 -19.89 16.72
N TYR A 276 -31.19 -18.91 17.36
CA TYR A 276 -32.55 -19.09 17.92
C TYR A 276 -33.62 -18.79 16.91
N PHE A 277 -33.43 -17.70 16.13
CA PHE A 277 -34.35 -17.23 15.14
C PHE A 277 -33.78 -17.39 13.75
N THR A 278 -34.61 -17.85 12.82
CA THR A 278 -34.28 -17.78 11.40
C THR A 278 -34.89 -16.52 10.76
N PRO A 279 -34.48 -16.10 9.58
CA PRO A 279 -35.06 -14.93 8.91
C PRO A 279 -36.57 -14.95 8.70
N THR A 280 -37.19 -16.14 8.65
CA THR A 280 -38.64 -16.33 8.46
C THR A 280 -39.45 -16.35 9.76
N ASP A 281 -38.80 -16.29 10.92
CA ASP A 281 -39.49 -16.30 12.18
C ASP A 281 -40.13 -14.93 12.49
N THR A 282 -41.23 -14.97 13.24
CA THR A 282 -41.96 -13.77 13.67
C THR A 282 -42.13 -13.76 15.17
N SER A 283 -42.24 -12.54 15.71
CA SER A 283 -42.62 -12.32 17.10
C SER A 283 -43.53 -11.11 17.21
N GLU A 284 -44.60 -11.26 17.98
CA GLU A 284 -45.55 -10.19 18.26
C GLU A 284 -45.95 -10.22 19.74
N TYR A 285 -45.79 -9.07 20.42
CA TYR A 285 -46.07 -8.92 21.83
C TYR A 285 -46.93 -7.67 22.12
N LEU A 286 -47.64 -7.16 21.10
CA LEU A 286 -48.46 -5.93 21.24
C LEU A 286 -49.83 -6.17 21.93
N SER A 287 -50.27 -7.42 21.99
CA SER A 287 -51.53 -7.74 22.71
C SER A 287 -51.39 -7.55 24.21
N ASP A 288 -52.39 -6.97 24.83
CA ASP A 288 -52.50 -6.87 26.33
C ASP A 288 -52.67 -8.26 26.95
N ASN A 289 -53.12 -9.26 26.19
CA ASN A 289 -53.26 -10.62 26.64
C ASN A 289 -52.02 -11.46 26.25
N PRO A 290 -51.24 -11.97 27.26
CA PRO A 290 -50.06 -12.80 26.98
C PRO A 290 -50.35 -14.08 26.17
N ASP A 291 -51.56 -14.59 26.20
CA ASP A 291 -51.97 -15.80 25.46
C ASP A 291 -51.99 -15.54 23.93
N ASP A 292 -52.06 -14.29 23.51
CA ASP A 292 -52.04 -13.89 22.08
C ASP A 292 -50.64 -13.54 21.59
N TRP A 293 -49.59 -13.61 22.44
CA TRP A 293 -48.24 -13.34 22.02
C TRP A 293 -47.70 -14.46 21.11
N ILE A 294 -47.01 -14.04 20.03
CA ILE A 294 -46.38 -14.93 19.09
C ILE A 294 -44.87 -14.85 19.27
N SER A 295 -44.21 -15.99 19.31
CA SER A 295 -42.76 -16.10 19.25
C SER A 295 -42.36 -17.41 18.59
N ASP A 296 -41.91 -17.30 17.33
CA ASP A 296 -41.44 -18.45 16.56
C ASP A 296 -39.93 -18.62 16.83
N TYR A 297 -39.51 -19.86 17.05
CA TYR A 297 -38.11 -20.26 17.27
C TYR A 297 -37.83 -21.44 16.36
N SER A 298 -37.36 -21.20 15.13
CA SER A 298 -37.08 -22.26 14.19
C SER A 298 -35.56 -22.56 14.07
N GLY A 299 -34.71 -21.80 14.75
CA GLY A 299 -33.29 -22.05 14.84
C GLY A 299 -32.93 -23.26 15.69
N ASP A 300 -31.72 -23.79 15.54
CA ASP A 300 -31.24 -24.99 16.23
C ASP A 300 -30.54 -24.71 17.56
N SER A 301 -30.50 -23.46 17.98
CA SER A 301 -29.83 -22.96 19.20
C SER A 301 -28.29 -23.14 19.19
N SER A 302 -27.70 -23.45 18.05
CA SER A 302 -26.25 -23.59 17.92
C SER A 302 -25.54 -22.24 18.07
N LEU A 303 -24.26 -22.30 18.44
CA LEU A 303 -23.40 -21.13 18.50
C LEU A 303 -22.86 -20.79 17.11
N VAL A 304 -23.02 -19.54 16.71
CA VAL A 304 -22.53 -18.99 15.44
C VAL A 304 -21.51 -17.90 15.73
N ALA A 305 -20.32 -18.02 15.13
CA ALA A 305 -19.28 -17.00 15.25
C ALA A 305 -19.67 -15.75 14.44
N MET A 306 -19.82 -14.61 15.13
CA MET A 306 -20.33 -13.37 14.54
C MET A 306 -19.24 -12.31 14.24
N ASN A 307 -17.99 -12.54 14.67
CA ASN A 307 -16.85 -11.72 14.28
C ASN A 307 -15.73 -12.58 13.64
N SER A 308 -16.14 -13.59 12.91
CA SER A 308 -15.23 -14.50 12.22
C SER A 308 -14.54 -13.85 11.02
N SER A 309 -13.36 -14.36 10.69
CA SER A 309 -12.66 -14.01 9.45
C SER A 309 -11.98 -15.22 8.83
N LYS A 310 -12.00 -15.29 7.50
CA LYS A 310 -11.26 -16.27 6.71
C LYS A 310 -10.49 -15.52 5.64
N ASN A 311 -9.16 -15.66 5.66
CA ASN A 311 -8.30 -14.98 4.71
C ASN A 311 -7.41 -16.01 4.04
N SER A 312 -7.16 -15.83 2.75
CA SER A 312 -6.13 -16.57 2.03
C SER A 312 -5.30 -15.63 1.16
N SER A 313 -4.01 -15.83 1.17
CA SER A 313 -3.04 -15.07 0.40
C SER A 313 -2.13 -16.04 -0.35
N LEU A 314 -2.04 -15.86 -1.67
CA LEU A 314 -1.14 -16.61 -2.53
C LEU A 314 -0.29 -15.63 -3.32
N MET A 315 1.03 -15.78 -3.24
CA MET A 315 1.98 -15.05 -4.08
C MET A 315 2.89 -16.03 -4.80
N GLY A 316 3.04 -15.85 -6.11
CA GLY A 316 4.01 -16.57 -6.94
C GLY A 316 4.85 -15.62 -7.77
N LYS A 317 6.17 -15.81 -7.79
CA LYS A 317 7.10 -15.04 -8.62
C LYS A 317 8.03 -15.96 -9.39
N ILE A 318 8.15 -15.71 -10.69
CA ILE A 318 9.13 -16.39 -11.55
C ILE A 318 10.06 -15.34 -12.13
N LYS A 319 11.36 -15.59 -12.02
CA LYS A 319 12.41 -14.71 -12.54
C LYS A 319 13.22 -15.43 -13.59
N PHE A 320 13.41 -14.76 -14.72
CA PHE A 320 14.17 -15.24 -15.89
C PHE A 320 15.42 -14.38 -16.07
N LEU A 321 16.59 -14.96 -16.03
CA LEU A 321 17.85 -14.36 -16.47
C LEU A 321 18.07 -14.77 -17.94
N ILE A 322 17.41 -14.06 -18.87
CA ILE A 322 17.38 -14.42 -20.29
C ILE A 322 18.75 -14.26 -20.92
N SER A 323 19.47 -13.21 -20.51
CA SER A 323 20.87 -12.97 -20.90
C SER A 323 21.56 -12.15 -19.82
N GLY A 324 22.88 -11.92 -19.93
CA GLY A 324 23.61 -11.00 -19.05
C GLY A 324 23.07 -9.56 -19.06
N LYS A 325 22.21 -9.20 -20.04
CA LYS A 325 21.63 -7.85 -20.18
C LYS A 325 20.12 -7.78 -19.93
N LEU A 326 19.40 -8.90 -20.01
CA LEU A 326 17.94 -8.94 -19.93
C LEU A 326 17.49 -9.84 -18.81
N LYS A 327 16.83 -9.25 -17.82
CA LYS A 327 16.12 -9.93 -16.73
C LYS A 327 14.64 -9.65 -16.89
N THR A 328 13.80 -10.67 -16.69
CA THR A 328 12.34 -10.51 -16.68
C THR A 328 11.76 -11.25 -15.48
N SER A 329 10.80 -10.65 -14.79
CA SER A 329 10.05 -11.31 -13.73
C SER A 329 8.55 -11.24 -14.01
N ILE A 330 7.84 -12.29 -13.59
CA ILE A 330 6.39 -12.37 -13.57
C ILE A 330 5.98 -12.57 -12.12
N LEU A 331 5.15 -11.68 -11.63
CA LEU A 331 4.56 -11.72 -10.28
C LEU A 331 3.06 -11.97 -10.42
N PHE A 332 2.53 -12.85 -9.60
CA PHE A 332 1.10 -13.10 -9.42
C PHE A 332 0.77 -13.08 -7.95
N THR A 333 -0.33 -12.40 -7.56
CA THR A 333 -0.91 -12.51 -6.21
C THR A 333 -2.42 -12.70 -6.29
N ASN A 334 -2.94 -13.48 -5.36
CA ASN A 334 -4.38 -13.65 -5.15
C ASN A 334 -4.67 -13.58 -3.64
N ASN A 335 -5.45 -12.58 -3.24
CA ASN A 335 -5.90 -12.43 -1.85
C ASN A 335 -7.43 -12.56 -1.81
N THR A 336 -7.94 -13.31 -0.85
CA THR A 336 -9.38 -13.44 -0.61
C THR A 336 -9.65 -13.33 0.88
N ASP A 337 -10.52 -12.40 1.24
CA ASP A 337 -10.93 -12.14 2.62
C ASP A 337 -12.46 -12.24 2.73
N LEU A 338 -12.92 -12.93 3.75
CA LEU A 338 -14.32 -13.00 4.17
C LEU A 338 -14.35 -12.68 5.66
N TRP A 339 -15.19 -11.74 6.08
CA TRP A 339 -15.34 -11.45 7.50
C TRP A 339 -16.76 -11.00 7.86
N ASN A 340 -17.11 -11.27 9.13
CA ASN A 340 -18.33 -10.80 9.75
C ASN A 340 -17.98 -9.70 10.78
N SER A 341 -18.83 -8.70 10.88
CA SER A 341 -18.77 -7.69 11.93
C SER A 341 -19.89 -7.97 12.93
N TYR A 342 -19.53 -8.11 14.21
CA TYR A 342 -20.52 -8.37 15.26
C TYR A 342 -21.58 -7.28 15.32
N SER A 343 -22.85 -7.70 15.26
CA SER A 343 -23.99 -6.84 15.54
C SER A 343 -24.79 -7.41 16.72
N HIS A 344 -24.92 -6.62 17.80
CA HIS A 344 -25.64 -7.07 18.98
C HIS A 344 -27.13 -7.30 18.71
N ALA A 345 -27.72 -6.53 17.82
CA ALA A 345 -29.13 -6.67 17.43
C ALA A 345 -29.42 -8.02 16.74
N PHE A 346 -28.44 -8.58 16.02
CA PHE A 346 -28.55 -9.89 15.35
C PHE A 346 -28.03 -11.06 16.20
N ARG A 347 -27.74 -10.87 17.50
CA ARG A 347 -27.16 -11.92 18.35
C ARG A 347 -27.94 -13.24 18.33
N TYR A 348 -29.26 -13.18 18.17
CA TYR A 348 -30.15 -14.33 18.19
C TYR A 348 -30.71 -14.69 16.80
N ASN A 349 -30.36 -13.93 15.77
CA ASN A 349 -30.64 -14.18 14.36
C ASN A 349 -29.37 -13.93 13.52
N PRO A 350 -28.27 -14.67 13.78
CA PRO A 350 -26.98 -14.40 13.14
C PRO A 350 -26.96 -14.56 11.61
N HIS A 351 -27.89 -15.35 11.06
CA HIS A 351 -28.02 -15.57 9.63
C HIS A 351 -28.72 -14.43 8.88
N GLY A 352 -29.33 -13.48 9.61
CA GLY A 352 -29.87 -12.25 9.04
C GLY A 352 -28.83 -11.16 8.80
N LEU A 353 -27.60 -11.32 9.32
CA LEU A 353 -26.52 -10.35 9.21
C LEU A 353 -25.71 -10.52 7.92
N ALA A 354 -25.43 -9.42 7.23
CA ALA A 354 -24.58 -9.41 6.07
C ALA A 354 -23.11 -9.65 6.43
N HIS A 355 -22.36 -10.21 5.50
CA HIS A 355 -20.92 -10.39 5.59
C HIS A 355 -20.21 -9.55 4.55
N SER A 356 -18.95 -9.24 4.82
CA SER A 356 -18.07 -8.52 3.91
C SER A 356 -17.13 -9.48 3.19
N THR A 357 -16.94 -9.27 1.90
CA THR A 357 -15.97 -10.00 1.08
C THR A 357 -15.00 -9.04 0.43
N ARG A 358 -13.75 -9.49 0.24
CA ARG A 358 -12.76 -8.80 -0.56
C ARG A 358 -11.98 -9.82 -1.38
N SER A 359 -11.78 -9.52 -2.65
CA SER A 359 -10.98 -10.34 -3.54
C SER A 359 -10.03 -9.45 -4.32
N THR A 360 -8.77 -9.83 -4.38
CA THR A 360 -7.73 -9.11 -5.13
C THR A 360 -6.96 -10.10 -5.99
N ILE A 361 -6.90 -9.81 -7.28
CA ILE A 361 -6.02 -10.51 -8.22
C ILE A 361 -5.07 -9.48 -8.81
N PHE A 362 -3.78 -9.69 -8.65
CA PHE A 362 -2.74 -8.83 -9.20
C PHE A 362 -1.73 -9.65 -9.96
N TYR A 363 -1.42 -9.24 -11.17
CA TYR A 363 -0.28 -9.76 -11.91
C TYR A 363 0.53 -8.64 -12.51
N ALA A 364 1.85 -8.84 -12.54
CA ALA A 364 2.79 -7.88 -13.08
C ALA A 364 3.90 -8.58 -13.86
N ILE A 365 4.29 -7.96 -14.97
CA ILE A 365 5.46 -8.34 -15.75
C ILE A 365 6.43 -7.17 -15.71
N GLN A 366 7.65 -7.44 -15.26
CA GLN A 366 8.73 -6.46 -15.22
C GLN A 366 9.91 -6.98 -16.04
N SER A 367 10.42 -6.15 -16.94
CA SER A 367 11.60 -6.44 -17.75
C SER A 367 12.63 -5.34 -17.57
N ASN A 368 13.83 -5.73 -17.17
CA ASN A 368 14.97 -4.85 -17.01
C ASN A 368 16.00 -5.15 -18.09
N TYR A 369 16.34 -4.15 -18.90
CA TYR A 369 17.31 -4.27 -19.99
C TYR A 369 18.50 -3.35 -19.80
N MET A 370 19.68 -3.94 -19.56
CA MET A 370 20.97 -3.24 -19.48
C MET A 370 21.47 -2.87 -20.87
N ILE A 371 21.40 -1.61 -21.24
CA ILE A 371 21.94 -1.10 -22.50
C ILE A 371 23.47 -1.11 -22.42
N SER A 372 24.01 -0.65 -21.28
CA SER A 372 25.44 -0.65 -20.95
C SER A 372 25.61 -0.76 -19.43
N ASN A 373 26.85 -0.84 -18.94
CA ASN A 373 27.14 -0.86 -17.49
C ASN A 373 26.66 0.41 -16.75
N SER A 374 26.33 1.48 -17.49
CA SER A 374 25.87 2.75 -16.93
C SER A 374 24.41 3.09 -17.26
N LYS A 375 23.73 2.31 -18.12
CA LYS A 375 22.39 2.63 -18.64
C LYS A 375 21.50 1.41 -18.66
N PHE A 376 20.26 1.57 -18.19
CA PHE A 376 19.23 0.53 -18.31
C PHE A 376 17.83 1.13 -18.45
N ILE A 377 16.92 0.29 -18.93
CA ILE A 377 15.49 0.56 -19.04
C ILE A 377 14.75 -0.49 -18.23
N ASP A 378 13.77 -0.03 -17.42
CA ASP A 378 12.75 -0.87 -16.80
C ASP A 378 11.42 -0.67 -17.53
N LEU A 379 10.83 -1.76 -18.00
CA LEU A 379 9.49 -1.82 -18.54
C LEU A 379 8.62 -2.62 -17.57
N LYS A 380 7.49 -2.04 -17.12
CA LYS A 380 6.55 -2.71 -16.22
C LYS A 380 5.13 -2.60 -16.79
N TYR A 381 4.44 -3.72 -16.79
CA TYR A 381 3.00 -3.78 -17.02
C TYR A 381 2.35 -4.53 -15.88
N SER A 382 1.22 -4.03 -15.41
CA SER A 382 0.42 -4.74 -14.41
C SER A 382 -1.08 -4.60 -14.65
N ASN A 383 -1.81 -5.57 -14.13
CA ASN A 383 -3.25 -5.52 -13.96
C ASN A 383 -3.57 -5.86 -12.51
N LEU A 384 -4.35 -5.00 -11.87
CA LEU A 384 -4.88 -5.16 -10.53
C LEU A 384 -6.40 -5.17 -10.63
N LYS A 385 -7.01 -6.30 -10.26
CA LYS A 385 -8.46 -6.42 -10.08
C LYS A 385 -8.76 -6.51 -8.58
N TYR A 386 -9.59 -5.61 -8.09
CA TYR A 386 -9.97 -5.50 -6.70
C TYR A 386 -11.50 -5.44 -6.59
N SER A 387 -12.10 -6.32 -5.80
CA SER A 387 -13.55 -6.40 -5.62
C SER A 387 -13.90 -6.40 -4.14
N ASN A 388 -14.91 -5.65 -3.76
CA ASN A 388 -15.51 -5.62 -2.43
C ASN A 388 -16.98 -5.96 -2.52
N GLY A 389 -17.45 -6.88 -1.64
CA GLY A 389 -18.85 -7.23 -1.49
C GLY A 389 -19.33 -6.99 -0.05
N TYR A 390 -20.62 -6.65 0.09
CA TYR A 390 -21.35 -6.61 1.36
C TYR A 390 -22.77 -7.09 1.11
N TYR A 391 -23.16 -8.24 1.63
CA TYR A 391 -24.46 -8.86 1.37
C TYR A 391 -24.74 -10.02 2.34
N VAL A 392 -26.02 -10.37 2.50
CA VAL A 392 -26.43 -11.63 3.16
C VAL A 392 -26.26 -12.79 2.18
N TYR A 393 -26.75 -12.64 0.95
CA TYR A 393 -26.57 -13.59 -0.16
C TYR A 393 -25.92 -12.88 -1.34
N GLU A 394 -25.04 -13.57 -2.08
CA GLU A 394 -24.30 -13.00 -3.21
C GLU A 394 -25.21 -12.53 -4.36
N ASP A 395 -26.31 -13.28 -4.62
CA ASP A 395 -27.34 -12.87 -5.57
C ASP A 395 -28.34 -11.95 -4.85
N PRO A 396 -28.49 -10.67 -5.25
CA PRO A 396 -29.49 -9.77 -4.65
C PRO A 396 -30.94 -10.20 -4.91
N MET A 397 -31.17 -11.10 -5.87
CA MET A 397 -32.50 -11.69 -6.17
C MET A 397 -32.70 -13.06 -5.53
N ASP A 398 -31.83 -13.48 -4.59
CA ASP A 398 -31.92 -14.77 -3.93
C ASP A 398 -33.31 -14.93 -3.24
N PRO A 399 -34.07 -16.00 -3.53
CA PRO A 399 -35.40 -16.20 -2.98
C PRO A 399 -35.43 -16.41 -1.45
N ARG A 400 -34.31 -16.57 -0.80
CA ARG A 400 -34.18 -16.63 0.66
C ARG A 400 -34.29 -15.26 1.34
N TYR A 401 -34.24 -14.14 0.58
CA TYR A 401 -34.60 -12.85 1.15
C TYR A 401 -36.09 -12.84 1.51
N VAL A 402 -36.41 -12.33 2.70
CA VAL A 402 -37.80 -12.29 3.22
C VAL A 402 -38.27 -10.84 3.33
N ASP A 403 -39.57 -10.65 3.49
CA ASP A 403 -40.21 -9.36 3.67
C ASP A 403 -39.72 -8.66 4.94
N ASP A 404 -39.72 -7.32 4.92
CA ASP A 404 -39.31 -6.49 6.08
C ASP A 404 -40.30 -6.60 7.26
N ILE A 405 -41.49 -7.16 7.07
CA ILE A 405 -42.39 -7.49 8.17
C ILE A 405 -41.77 -8.45 9.17
N TYR A 406 -40.82 -9.29 8.74
CA TYR A 406 -40.08 -10.20 9.61
C TYR A 406 -38.95 -9.50 10.37
N LEU A 407 -38.47 -8.30 9.93
CA LEU A 407 -37.40 -7.56 10.59
C LEU A 407 -37.94 -6.82 11.82
N GLN A 408 -38.26 -7.55 12.87
CA GLN A 408 -38.82 -7.02 14.12
C GLN A 408 -37.76 -7.00 15.21
N SER A 409 -37.63 -5.87 15.88
CA SER A 409 -36.71 -5.67 17.02
C SER A 409 -37.51 -5.57 18.32
N ILE A 410 -37.36 -6.57 19.21
CA ILE A 410 -38.08 -6.62 20.51
C ILE A 410 -37.09 -6.92 21.63
N PRO A 411 -37.11 -6.07 22.65
CA PRO A 411 -36.32 -4.84 22.63
C PRO A 411 -34.84 -5.17 22.52
N GLY A 412 -34.20 -4.63 21.50
CA GLY A 412 -32.77 -4.71 21.27
C GLY A 412 -32.25 -5.88 20.46
N PHE A 413 -33.12 -6.86 20.07
CA PHE A 413 -32.73 -8.00 19.25
C PHE A 413 -33.70 -8.20 18.09
N TYR A 414 -33.19 -8.59 16.93
CA TYR A 414 -34.01 -9.04 15.81
C TYR A 414 -34.44 -10.49 16.00
N THR A 415 -35.72 -10.74 15.89
CA THR A 415 -36.36 -12.05 16.03
C THR A 415 -36.75 -12.66 14.70
N GLY A 416 -36.24 -12.15 13.62
CA GLY A 416 -36.42 -12.55 12.21
C GLY A 416 -35.84 -11.49 11.28
N GLY A 417 -36.12 -11.61 9.99
CA GLY A 417 -35.68 -10.69 8.97
C GLY A 417 -34.19 -10.73 8.66
N GLN A 418 -33.75 -9.84 7.77
CA GLN A 418 -32.39 -9.79 7.26
C GLN A 418 -32.02 -8.36 6.87
N GLU A 419 -30.70 -8.08 6.80
CA GLU A 419 -30.20 -6.88 6.16
C GLU A 419 -30.49 -6.92 4.65
N LYS A 420 -30.88 -5.76 4.10
CA LYS A 420 -31.26 -5.59 2.68
C LYS A 420 -30.25 -4.78 1.87
N SER A 421 -29.24 -4.22 2.52
CA SER A 421 -28.14 -3.57 1.82
C SER A 421 -27.31 -4.61 1.08
N HIS A 422 -27.11 -4.40 -0.21
CA HIS A 422 -26.31 -5.24 -1.07
C HIS A 422 -25.35 -4.38 -1.87
N SER A 423 -24.05 -4.60 -1.74
CA SER A 423 -23.08 -3.89 -2.55
C SER A 423 -22.05 -4.84 -3.15
N ASN A 424 -21.71 -4.58 -4.41
CA ASN A 424 -20.62 -5.22 -5.10
C ASN A 424 -19.89 -4.17 -5.93
N ARG A 425 -18.66 -3.88 -5.56
CA ARG A 425 -17.81 -2.93 -6.25
C ARG A 425 -16.58 -3.60 -6.81
N GLU A 426 -16.24 -3.26 -8.04
CA GLU A 426 -15.07 -3.78 -8.73
C GLU A 426 -14.24 -2.62 -9.29
N THR A 427 -12.93 -2.65 -9.05
CA THR A 427 -11.95 -1.77 -9.68
C THR A 427 -10.93 -2.60 -10.42
N ILE A 428 -10.66 -2.26 -11.69
CA ILE A 428 -9.61 -2.88 -12.50
C ILE A 428 -8.66 -1.78 -12.95
N ASP A 429 -7.38 -1.93 -12.60
CA ASP A 429 -6.33 -0.99 -12.94
C ASP A 429 -5.33 -1.62 -13.91
N HIS A 430 -5.12 -1.01 -15.06
CA HIS A 430 -4.05 -1.34 -15.99
C HIS A 430 -2.96 -0.28 -15.89
N ASN A 431 -1.76 -0.68 -15.52
CA ASN A 431 -0.62 0.22 -15.40
C ASN A 431 0.48 -0.17 -16.40
N LEU A 432 0.93 0.79 -17.20
CA LEU A 432 2.10 0.66 -18.05
C LEU A 432 3.12 1.72 -17.68
N LYS A 433 4.34 1.28 -17.40
CA LYS A 433 5.41 2.18 -17.01
C LYS A 433 6.73 1.86 -17.67
N ILE A 434 7.46 2.92 -18.01
CA ILE A 434 8.79 2.87 -18.60
C ILE A 434 9.68 3.82 -17.81
N ASP A 435 10.77 3.30 -17.24
CA ASP A 435 11.80 4.07 -16.54
C ASP A 435 13.14 3.90 -17.26
N PHE A 436 13.82 4.99 -17.49
CA PHE A 436 15.18 5.02 -18.01
C PHE A 436 16.13 5.57 -16.95
N ASN A 437 17.22 4.85 -16.68
CA ASN A 437 18.29 5.26 -15.79
C ASN A 437 19.61 5.36 -16.53
N ASN A 438 20.34 6.46 -16.30
CA ASN A 438 21.64 6.72 -16.89
C ASN A 438 22.62 7.34 -15.88
N GLN A 439 23.59 6.56 -15.43
CA GLN A 439 24.76 7.06 -14.74
C GLN A 439 25.70 7.71 -15.76
N ILE A 440 25.59 9.04 -15.94
CA ILE A 440 26.35 9.77 -16.97
C ILE A 440 27.84 9.72 -16.66
N ASN A 441 28.19 9.97 -15.39
CA ASN A 441 29.55 9.88 -14.85
C ASN A 441 29.43 9.56 -13.35
N LYS A 442 30.54 9.58 -12.60
CA LYS A 442 30.52 9.29 -11.15
C LYS A 442 29.64 10.22 -10.32
N TYR A 443 29.36 11.43 -10.84
CA TYR A 443 28.60 12.46 -10.10
C TYR A 443 27.10 12.47 -10.45
N HIS A 444 26.74 12.25 -11.72
CA HIS A 444 25.37 12.45 -12.22
C HIS A 444 24.68 11.13 -12.56
N ASN A 445 23.55 10.90 -11.88
CA ASN A 445 22.63 9.81 -12.21
C ASN A 445 21.27 10.39 -12.61
N ILE A 446 20.97 10.37 -13.91
CA ILE A 446 19.70 10.86 -14.44
C ILE A 446 18.71 9.72 -14.54
N LYS A 447 17.53 9.92 -13.95
CA LYS A 447 16.34 9.09 -14.14
C LYS A 447 15.26 9.88 -14.85
N MET A 448 14.53 9.23 -15.75
CA MET A 448 13.31 9.74 -16.36
C MET A 448 12.31 8.61 -16.58
N GLY A 449 11.05 8.94 -16.54
CA GLY A 449 10.02 7.92 -16.72
C GLY A 449 8.67 8.45 -17.14
N ILE A 450 7.88 7.52 -17.67
CA ILE A 450 6.49 7.70 -18.09
C ILE A 450 5.67 6.65 -17.37
N ASP A 451 4.50 7.05 -16.85
CA ASP A 451 3.56 6.18 -16.14
C ASP A 451 2.15 6.45 -16.64
N PHE A 452 1.52 5.44 -17.22
CA PHE A 452 0.14 5.49 -17.70
C PHE A 452 -0.71 4.51 -16.90
N LEU A 453 -1.83 5.00 -16.33
CA LEU A 453 -2.76 4.22 -15.54
C LEU A 453 -4.18 4.40 -16.10
N TYR A 454 -4.83 3.30 -16.40
CA TYR A 454 -6.20 3.22 -16.87
C TYR A 454 -7.04 2.46 -15.86
N HIS A 455 -8.07 3.10 -15.32
CA HIS A 455 -8.98 2.53 -14.36
C HIS A 455 -10.30 2.12 -15.01
N GLN A 456 -10.91 1.05 -14.51
CA GLN A 456 -12.31 0.71 -14.74
C GLN A 456 -12.95 0.51 -13.37
N ILE A 457 -13.99 1.27 -13.06
CA ILE A 457 -14.63 1.28 -11.75
C ILE A 457 -16.10 1.00 -11.96
N LYS A 458 -16.58 -0.13 -11.41
CA LYS A 458 -17.99 -0.50 -11.37
C LYS A 458 -18.47 -0.47 -9.94
N ASN A 459 -19.54 0.25 -9.69
CA ASN A 459 -20.24 0.26 -8.41
C ASN A 459 -21.66 -0.24 -8.63
N ASN A 460 -22.03 -1.29 -7.87
CA ASN A 460 -23.40 -1.80 -7.81
C ASN A 460 -23.82 -1.79 -6.35
N TYR A 461 -24.54 -0.78 -5.95
CA TYR A 461 -25.19 -0.71 -4.65
C TYR A 461 -26.69 -0.79 -4.81
N TYR A 462 -27.32 -1.65 -4.01
CA TYR A 462 -28.77 -1.85 -4.00
C TYR A 462 -29.28 -1.87 -2.56
N THR A 463 -30.51 -1.38 -2.37
CA THR A 463 -31.36 -1.77 -1.23
C THR A 463 -32.44 -2.69 -1.82
N ILE A 464 -32.42 -3.96 -1.42
CA ILE A 464 -33.38 -4.96 -1.91
C ILE A 464 -34.77 -4.57 -1.45
N GLN A 465 -35.73 -4.55 -2.39
CA GLN A 465 -37.08 -4.11 -2.20
C GLN A 465 -38.06 -5.27 -2.50
N PRO A 466 -39.32 -5.23 -2.01
CA PRO A 466 -40.38 -6.10 -2.53
C PRO A 466 -40.65 -5.77 -4.00
N HIS A 467 -40.99 -6.81 -4.80
CA HIS A 467 -41.33 -6.60 -6.20
C HIS A 467 -42.62 -5.76 -6.32
N PRO A 468 -42.59 -4.62 -7.07
CA PRO A 468 -43.68 -3.64 -7.04
C PRO A 468 -45.02 -4.16 -7.58
N ASP A 469 -45.00 -5.18 -8.47
CA ASP A 469 -46.21 -5.73 -9.12
C ASP A 469 -46.67 -7.08 -8.52
N SER A 470 -46.07 -7.52 -7.40
CA SER A 470 -46.41 -8.79 -6.75
C SER A 470 -47.13 -8.55 -5.42
N THR A 471 -48.13 -9.37 -5.14
CA THR A 471 -48.79 -9.42 -3.81
C THR A 471 -47.99 -10.24 -2.81
N ASP A 472 -47.22 -11.19 -3.31
CA ASP A 472 -46.34 -12.00 -2.49
C ASP A 472 -44.91 -11.40 -2.54
N TYR A 473 -44.17 -11.49 -1.44
CA TYR A 473 -42.79 -10.99 -1.41
C TYR A 473 -41.90 -11.80 -2.35
N HIS A 474 -41.27 -11.06 -3.27
CA HIS A 474 -40.15 -11.52 -4.07
C HIS A 474 -39.09 -10.44 -4.02
N PRO A 475 -37.78 -10.77 -3.75
CA PRO A 475 -36.72 -9.79 -3.76
C PRO A 475 -36.64 -9.12 -5.14
N PHE A 476 -36.45 -7.80 -5.13
CA PHE A 476 -36.38 -7.00 -6.34
C PHE A 476 -35.31 -5.91 -6.20
N ILE A 477 -34.57 -5.65 -7.27
CA ILE A 477 -33.65 -4.53 -7.39
C ILE A 477 -34.05 -3.64 -8.55
N PHE A 478 -33.98 -2.32 -8.35
CA PHE A 478 -34.16 -1.38 -9.45
C PHE A 478 -32.93 -1.38 -10.35
N SER A 479 -33.15 -1.35 -11.67
CA SER A 479 -32.07 -1.27 -12.65
C SER A 479 -31.39 0.12 -12.64
N ASP A 480 -30.25 0.21 -13.31
CA ASP A 480 -29.49 1.45 -13.52
C ASP A 480 -30.27 2.51 -14.32
N THR A 481 -31.26 2.09 -15.12
CA THR A 481 -32.13 3.01 -15.89
C THR A 481 -33.29 3.59 -15.08
N THR A 482 -33.50 3.11 -13.84
CA THR A 482 -34.59 3.58 -12.99
C THR A 482 -34.08 4.60 -11.99
N LEU A 483 -34.57 5.84 -12.08
CA LEU A 483 -34.27 6.89 -11.11
C LEU A 483 -34.90 6.55 -9.75
N THR A 484 -34.06 6.08 -8.82
CA THR A 484 -34.47 5.66 -7.48
C THR A 484 -33.34 5.86 -6.48
N THR A 485 -33.71 6.04 -5.22
CA THR A 485 -32.75 6.15 -4.10
C THR A 485 -32.28 4.79 -3.60
N PHE A 486 -32.87 3.69 -4.09
CA PHE A 486 -32.56 2.32 -3.66
C PHE A 486 -31.38 1.69 -4.44
N ASN A 487 -30.78 2.43 -5.34
CA ASN A 487 -29.55 2.02 -6.02
C ASN A 487 -28.55 3.17 -6.14
N ASP A 488 -27.28 2.84 -6.34
CA ASP A 488 -26.21 3.73 -6.80
C ASP A 488 -25.31 2.92 -7.73
N ILE A 489 -25.58 3.01 -9.03
CA ILE A 489 -24.96 2.18 -10.05
C ILE A 489 -24.21 3.09 -11.02
N PHE A 490 -22.91 2.83 -11.20
CA PHE A 490 -22.11 3.49 -12.21
C PHE A 490 -20.96 2.66 -12.74
N ASP A 491 -20.54 2.93 -13.97
CA ASP A 491 -19.37 2.37 -14.63
C ASP A 491 -18.57 3.52 -15.25
N VAL A 492 -17.37 3.78 -14.74
CA VAL A 492 -16.51 4.90 -15.15
C VAL A 492 -15.08 4.44 -15.41
N SER A 493 -14.38 5.16 -16.29
CA SER A 493 -13.03 4.77 -16.70
C SER A 493 -12.10 5.98 -16.74
N PRO A 494 -11.66 6.49 -15.56
CA PRO A 494 -10.67 7.56 -15.50
C PRO A 494 -9.29 7.14 -15.98
N LYS A 495 -8.48 8.14 -16.39
CA LYS A 495 -7.14 7.91 -16.93
C LYS A 495 -6.14 8.84 -16.30
N GLU A 496 -4.93 8.34 -16.08
CA GLU A 496 -3.83 9.11 -15.54
C GLU A 496 -2.58 8.96 -16.41
N LEU A 497 -1.86 10.08 -16.60
CA LEU A 497 -0.59 10.10 -17.32
C LEU A 497 0.41 10.95 -16.54
N SER A 498 1.59 10.41 -16.34
CA SER A 498 2.65 11.09 -15.60
C SER A 498 3.98 11.04 -16.33
N PHE A 499 4.77 12.11 -16.19
CA PHE A 499 6.16 12.20 -16.65
C PHE A 499 7.03 12.70 -15.53
N TYR A 500 8.25 12.19 -15.41
CA TYR A 500 9.22 12.74 -14.47
C TYR A 500 10.64 12.72 -15.03
N ILE A 501 11.44 13.64 -14.51
CA ILE A 501 12.89 13.66 -14.67
C ILE A 501 13.53 14.05 -13.34
N GLN A 502 14.64 13.41 -13.00
CA GLN A 502 15.44 13.75 -11.83
C GLN A 502 16.90 13.48 -12.07
N ASP A 503 17.76 14.27 -11.40
CA ASP A 503 19.20 14.09 -11.33
C ASP A 503 19.63 13.91 -9.87
N LYS A 504 20.26 12.77 -9.57
CA LYS A 504 20.94 12.53 -8.30
C LYS A 504 22.43 12.83 -8.52
N MET A 505 22.87 13.95 -7.94
CA MET A 505 24.26 14.42 -8.02
C MET A 505 25.00 13.99 -6.75
N GLU A 506 26.00 13.12 -6.89
CA GLU A 506 26.75 12.55 -5.77
C GLU A 506 28.20 13.11 -5.79
N PHE A 507 28.49 14.05 -4.89
CA PHE A 507 29.81 14.57 -4.64
C PHE A 507 30.41 13.95 -3.36
N ASP A 508 31.69 14.14 -3.09
CA ASP A 508 32.40 13.48 -1.98
C ASP A 508 31.72 13.70 -0.61
N ALA A 509 31.32 14.92 -0.31
CA ALA A 509 30.67 15.28 0.95
C ALA A 509 29.20 15.69 0.82
N MET A 510 28.66 15.77 -0.40
CA MET A 510 27.32 16.30 -0.65
C MET A 510 26.57 15.49 -1.71
N VAL A 511 25.30 15.21 -1.45
CA VAL A 511 24.39 14.64 -2.45
C VAL A 511 23.21 15.60 -2.65
N ILE A 512 22.93 15.91 -3.91
CA ILE A 512 21.78 16.74 -4.31
C ILE A 512 20.84 15.89 -5.16
N ASN A 513 19.57 15.92 -4.85
CA ASN A 513 18.51 15.27 -5.62
C ASN A 513 17.57 16.36 -6.13
N LEU A 514 17.55 16.60 -7.42
CA LEU A 514 16.68 17.58 -8.07
C LEU A 514 15.74 16.88 -9.02
N GLY A 515 14.46 17.12 -8.90
CA GLY A 515 13.46 16.46 -9.72
C GLY A 515 12.28 17.35 -10.08
N LEU A 516 11.67 17.02 -11.20
CA LEU A 516 10.43 17.62 -11.68
C LEU A 516 9.49 16.51 -12.14
N ARG A 517 8.22 16.57 -11.69
CA ARG A 517 7.18 15.66 -12.11
C ARG A 517 5.98 16.43 -12.63
N TYR A 518 5.41 15.96 -13.73
CA TYR A 518 4.14 16.39 -14.28
C TYR A 518 3.16 15.23 -14.23
N ASP A 519 1.93 15.50 -13.79
CA ASP A 519 0.84 14.54 -13.74
C ASP A 519 -0.41 15.14 -14.36
N SER A 520 -1.18 14.29 -15.03
CA SER A 520 -2.47 14.60 -15.65
C SER A 520 -3.49 13.55 -15.26
N PHE A 521 -4.70 13.98 -14.89
CA PHE A 521 -5.83 13.13 -14.54
C PHE A 521 -7.06 13.53 -15.36
N ASP A 522 -7.62 12.60 -16.13
CA ASP A 522 -8.88 12.74 -16.88
C ASP A 522 -9.99 11.96 -16.13
N PRO A 523 -10.97 12.63 -15.51
CA PRO A 523 -12.11 11.98 -14.86
C PRO A 523 -12.98 11.17 -15.81
N ASN A 524 -12.93 11.48 -17.10
CA ASN A 524 -13.65 10.83 -18.20
C ASN A 524 -15.15 10.64 -17.95
N THR A 525 -15.82 11.62 -17.38
CA THR A 525 -17.26 11.62 -17.09
C THR A 525 -17.88 13.01 -17.31
N LEU A 526 -19.18 13.10 -17.15
CA LEU A 526 -19.96 14.33 -17.28
C LEU A 526 -20.38 14.86 -15.90
N TYR A 527 -20.61 16.18 -15.81
CA TYR A 527 -21.19 16.81 -14.62
C TYR A 527 -22.14 17.95 -15.03
N PRO A 528 -23.15 18.32 -14.20
CA PRO A 528 -24.10 19.36 -14.54
C PRO A 528 -23.46 20.75 -14.50
N THR A 529 -23.78 21.60 -15.46
CA THR A 529 -23.27 22.97 -15.56
C THR A 529 -23.80 23.87 -14.45
N GLU A 530 -24.98 23.56 -13.89
CA GLU A 530 -25.63 24.31 -12.82
C GLU A 530 -26.11 23.36 -11.71
N TYR A 531 -25.38 23.30 -10.61
CA TYR A 531 -25.68 22.45 -9.48
C TYR A 531 -27.00 22.74 -8.77
N ARG A 532 -27.54 23.96 -8.91
CA ARG A 532 -28.81 24.38 -8.29
C ARG A 532 -30.04 24.03 -9.13
N ASN A 533 -29.86 23.48 -10.33
CA ASN A 533 -30.97 23.14 -11.21
C ASN A 533 -31.69 21.86 -10.72
N PRO A 534 -32.97 21.94 -10.30
CA PRO A 534 -33.69 20.77 -9.80
C PRO A 534 -33.92 19.67 -10.85
N LEU A 535 -33.83 20.01 -12.15
CA LEU A 535 -33.94 19.02 -13.23
C LEU A 535 -32.75 18.06 -13.28
N ASN A 536 -31.62 18.37 -12.65
CA ASN A 536 -30.51 17.42 -12.51
C ASN A 536 -30.91 16.18 -11.71
N MET A 537 -31.97 16.27 -10.88
CA MET A 537 -32.44 15.24 -9.97
C MET A 537 -33.66 14.44 -10.52
N ILE A 538 -34.26 14.87 -11.61
CA ILE A 538 -35.55 14.38 -12.09
C ILE A 538 -35.42 13.68 -13.44
N ASN A 539 -34.52 14.12 -14.29
CA ASN A 539 -34.39 13.65 -15.66
C ASN A 539 -33.01 12.98 -15.88
N GLU A 540 -33.00 12.06 -16.84
CA GLU A 540 -31.74 11.52 -17.36
C GLU A 540 -30.76 12.60 -17.76
N VAL A 541 -29.48 12.28 -17.77
CA VAL A 541 -28.39 13.17 -18.19
C VAL A 541 -28.69 13.74 -19.59
N ASP A 542 -29.04 15.01 -19.63
CA ASP A 542 -29.28 15.74 -20.88
C ASP A 542 -27.99 16.45 -21.32
N SER A 543 -27.49 16.10 -22.50
CA SER A 543 -26.25 16.63 -23.06
C SER A 543 -26.23 18.17 -23.17
N SER A 544 -27.41 18.85 -23.18
CA SER A 544 -27.51 20.31 -23.16
C SER A 544 -27.21 20.92 -21.79
N ARG A 545 -27.27 20.16 -20.71
CA ARG A 545 -27.07 20.61 -19.33
C ARG A 545 -25.80 20.03 -18.68
N TYR A 546 -25.16 19.05 -19.31
CA TYR A 546 -23.97 18.38 -18.81
C TYR A 546 -22.78 18.65 -19.72
N VAL A 547 -21.63 18.83 -19.10
CA VAL A 547 -20.36 19.03 -19.80
C VAL A 547 -19.34 17.98 -19.31
N LYS A 548 -18.34 17.72 -20.16
CA LYS A 548 -17.24 16.83 -19.77
C LYS A 548 -16.41 17.47 -18.67
N ALA A 549 -16.08 16.68 -17.64
CA ALA A 549 -15.18 17.11 -16.57
C ALA A 549 -13.79 17.51 -17.13
N GLU A 550 -13.21 18.52 -16.52
CA GLU A 550 -11.92 19.06 -16.93
C GLU A 550 -10.76 18.13 -16.56
N VAL A 551 -9.80 18.00 -17.48
CA VAL A 551 -8.55 17.28 -17.20
C VAL A 551 -7.73 18.12 -16.21
N GLN A 552 -7.37 17.50 -15.08
CA GLN A 552 -6.54 18.14 -14.06
C GLN A 552 -5.07 17.98 -14.40
N HIS A 553 -4.28 19.03 -14.14
CA HIS A 553 -2.84 19.07 -14.42
C HIS A 553 -2.07 19.55 -13.20
N GLN A 554 -0.94 18.91 -12.90
CA GLN A 554 -0.09 19.28 -11.78
C GLN A 554 1.38 19.19 -12.12
N LEU A 555 2.16 20.22 -11.71
CA LEU A 555 3.61 20.25 -11.80
C LEU A 555 4.21 20.25 -10.39
N SER A 556 5.17 19.35 -10.12
CA SER A 556 5.69 19.08 -8.79
C SER A 556 7.22 19.13 -8.76
N PRO A 557 7.83 20.29 -8.42
CA PRO A 557 9.27 20.38 -8.18
C PRO A 557 9.66 19.73 -6.85
N ARG A 558 10.86 19.15 -6.81
CA ARG A 558 11.39 18.46 -5.64
C ARG A 558 12.90 18.69 -5.52
N LEU A 559 13.35 18.96 -4.32
CA LEU A 559 14.75 19.18 -3.98
C LEU A 559 15.09 18.43 -2.69
N GLY A 560 16.18 17.71 -2.69
CA GLY A 560 16.77 17.10 -1.50
C GLY A 560 18.28 17.33 -1.51
N ILE A 561 18.85 17.66 -0.38
CA ILE A 561 20.28 17.86 -0.19
C ILE A 561 20.70 17.09 1.04
N ALA A 562 21.75 16.30 0.94
CA ALA A 562 22.45 15.69 2.06
C ALA A 562 23.89 16.18 2.09
N TYR A 563 24.38 16.58 3.26
CA TYR A 563 25.73 17.08 3.45
C TYR A 563 26.38 16.38 4.64
N GLN A 564 27.55 15.79 4.40
CA GLN A 564 28.36 15.17 5.44
C GLN A 564 29.07 16.28 6.26
N VAL A 565 28.55 16.57 7.45
CA VAL A 565 29.07 17.63 8.33
C VAL A 565 30.25 17.17 9.19
N ALA A 566 30.40 15.84 9.36
CA ALA A 566 31.53 15.18 10.03
C ALA A 566 31.67 13.75 9.49
N ASP A 567 32.76 13.05 9.85
CA ASP A 567 33.03 11.69 9.39
C ASP A 567 31.85 10.72 9.66
N GLU A 568 31.14 10.95 10.74
CA GLU A 568 30.06 10.09 11.24
C GLU A 568 28.71 10.81 11.32
N ALA A 569 28.56 11.99 10.69
CA ALA A 569 27.34 12.78 10.73
C ALA A 569 26.93 13.31 9.36
N VAL A 570 25.66 13.17 9.03
CA VAL A 570 25.05 13.68 7.79
C VAL A 570 23.83 14.51 8.14
N MET A 571 23.80 15.73 7.66
CA MET A 571 22.63 16.61 7.72
C MET A 571 21.91 16.59 6.37
N HIS A 572 20.59 16.59 6.39
CA HIS A 572 19.82 16.72 5.16
C HIS A 572 18.78 17.84 5.25
N PHE A 573 18.46 18.40 4.10
CA PHE A 573 17.36 19.32 3.88
C PHE A 573 16.58 18.85 2.67
N SER A 574 15.26 18.92 2.75
CA SER A 574 14.42 18.60 1.61
C SER A 574 13.19 19.52 1.51
N TYR A 575 12.77 19.74 0.27
CA TYR A 575 11.62 20.56 -0.11
C TYR A 575 10.91 19.94 -1.29
N GLY A 576 9.56 19.98 -1.31
CA GLY A 576 8.84 19.49 -2.46
C GLY A 576 7.35 19.79 -2.43
N HIS A 577 6.77 19.78 -3.64
CA HIS A 577 5.34 19.84 -3.89
C HIS A 577 4.83 18.44 -4.17
N PHE A 578 3.74 18.08 -3.51
CA PHE A 578 3.09 16.78 -3.60
C PHE A 578 1.60 16.97 -3.79
N PHE A 579 0.97 16.05 -4.50
CA PHE A 579 -0.45 16.11 -4.74
C PHE A 579 -1.06 14.71 -4.84
N GLN A 580 -2.37 14.66 -4.68
CA GLN A 580 -3.18 13.47 -4.84
C GLN A 580 -4.57 13.85 -5.34
N MET A 581 -5.14 13.09 -6.25
CA MET A 581 -6.55 13.22 -6.57
C MET A 581 -7.39 12.73 -5.41
N PRO A 582 -8.54 13.36 -5.12
CA PRO A 582 -9.49 12.82 -4.15
C PRO A 582 -9.89 11.39 -4.48
N PRO A 583 -10.31 10.59 -3.47
CA PRO A 583 -10.80 9.23 -3.69
C PRO A 583 -11.96 9.19 -4.69
N PHE A 584 -12.08 8.09 -5.43
CA PHE A 584 -13.06 8.00 -6.52
C PHE A 584 -14.52 8.09 -6.04
N TYR A 585 -14.84 7.67 -4.80
CA TYR A 585 -16.19 7.88 -4.26
C TYR A 585 -16.57 9.36 -4.23
N ALA A 586 -15.63 10.26 -3.93
CA ALA A 586 -15.89 11.69 -3.89
C ALA A 586 -16.11 12.30 -5.28
N MET A 587 -15.74 11.58 -6.33
CA MET A 587 -15.91 12.03 -7.72
C MET A 587 -17.15 11.42 -8.37
N TYR A 588 -17.55 10.19 -8.04
CA TYR A 588 -18.50 9.41 -8.84
C TYR A 588 -19.75 8.94 -8.10
N ASN A 589 -19.80 9.00 -6.75
CA ASN A 589 -21.01 8.61 -6.02
C ASN A 589 -22.21 9.46 -6.43
N ARG A 590 -23.39 8.82 -6.57
CA ARG A 590 -24.65 9.47 -6.96
C ARG A 590 -24.50 10.31 -8.24
N SER A 591 -23.91 9.73 -9.26
CA SER A 591 -23.77 10.36 -10.58
C SER A 591 -25.12 10.57 -11.30
N ASP A 592 -26.20 9.97 -10.80
CA ASP A 592 -27.60 10.20 -11.20
C ASP A 592 -28.16 11.53 -10.68
N TRP A 593 -27.50 12.20 -9.72
CA TRP A 593 -27.91 13.43 -9.07
C TRP A 593 -29.26 13.36 -8.36
N LEU A 594 -29.75 12.17 -8.02
CA LEU A 594 -31.02 11.96 -7.34
C LEU A 594 -30.85 12.14 -5.82
N VAL A 595 -31.63 13.05 -5.24
CA VAL A 595 -31.71 13.28 -3.79
C VAL A 595 -32.99 12.67 -3.26
N PRO A 596 -32.95 11.81 -2.23
CA PRO A 596 -34.15 11.30 -1.56
C PRO A 596 -35.00 12.43 -0.99
N THR A 597 -36.33 12.28 -1.10
CA THR A 597 -37.25 13.27 -0.54
C THR A 597 -37.11 13.31 1.00
N GLY A 598 -36.76 14.47 1.54
CA GLY A 598 -36.55 14.67 2.97
C GLY A 598 -35.17 14.29 3.51
N ASP A 599 -34.27 13.78 2.65
CA ASP A 599 -32.90 13.45 3.01
C ASP A 599 -31.92 14.52 2.44
N TYR A 600 -31.48 15.43 3.32
CA TYR A 600 -30.47 16.44 2.99
C TYR A 600 -29.04 16.00 3.37
N GLU A 601 -28.87 14.79 3.90
CA GLU A 601 -27.55 14.22 4.26
C GLU A 601 -26.87 13.58 3.04
N THR A 602 -27.59 13.37 1.94
CA THR A 602 -27.03 12.82 0.70
C THR A 602 -25.93 13.74 0.16
N VAL A 603 -24.74 13.16 -0.06
CA VAL A 603 -23.58 13.84 -0.64
C VAL A 603 -23.31 13.30 -2.03
N MET A 604 -23.34 14.21 -3.02
CA MET A 604 -23.06 13.92 -4.44
C MET A 604 -21.59 13.94 -4.72
N GLY A 605 -21.12 13.03 -5.57
CA GLY A 605 -19.80 13.07 -6.15
C GLY A 605 -19.59 14.29 -7.04
N ASN A 606 -18.37 14.77 -7.16
CA ASN A 606 -18.00 15.89 -8.00
C ASN A 606 -16.82 15.54 -8.91
N PRO A 607 -17.05 15.18 -10.16
CA PRO A 607 -15.97 14.84 -11.09
C PRO A 607 -15.00 15.98 -11.38
N ASN A 608 -15.39 17.22 -11.08
CA ASN A 608 -14.56 18.40 -11.32
C ASN A 608 -13.72 18.82 -10.11
N LEU A 609 -13.48 17.89 -9.17
CA LEU A 609 -12.56 18.10 -8.06
C LEU A 609 -11.14 18.30 -8.56
N SER A 610 -10.45 19.29 -7.97
CA SER A 610 -9.02 19.49 -8.16
C SER A 610 -8.19 18.56 -7.28
N ALA A 611 -6.92 18.38 -7.60
CA ALA A 611 -6.00 17.65 -6.77
C ALA A 611 -5.78 18.33 -5.42
N GLU A 612 -5.79 17.56 -4.34
CA GLU A 612 -5.30 17.98 -3.03
C GLU A 612 -3.78 18.18 -3.11
N LYS A 613 -3.21 19.15 -2.39
CA LYS A 613 -1.80 19.54 -2.51
C LYS A 613 -1.14 19.69 -1.16
N THR A 614 0.13 19.30 -1.09
CA THR A 614 0.97 19.51 0.09
C THR A 614 2.32 20.08 -0.34
N VAL A 615 2.77 21.12 0.37
CA VAL A 615 4.14 21.63 0.31
C VAL A 615 4.86 21.19 1.58
N LYS A 616 5.97 20.45 1.43
CA LYS A 616 6.75 19.91 2.55
C LYS A 616 8.12 20.54 2.64
N TYR A 617 8.55 20.74 3.88
CA TYR A 617 9.90 21.14 4.28
C TYR A 617 10.40 20.18 5.36
N GLU A 618 11.65 19.76 5.25
CA GLU A 618 12.28 18.88 6.22
C GLU A 618 13.75 19.25 6.40
N ILE A 619 14.22 19.19 7.63
CA ILE A 619 15.63 19.22 7.98
C ILE A 619 15.89 18.13 9.00
N GLY A 620 16.98 17.38 8.82
CA GLY A 620 17.35 16.31 9.73
C GLY A 620 18.85 16.13 9.87
N ILE A 621 19.24 15.45 10.91
CA ILE A 621 20.62 15.03 11.16
C ILE A 621 20.63 13.57 11.60
N TRP A 622 21.40 12.77 10.90
CA TRP A 622 21.76 11.42 11.30
C TRP A 622 23.21 11.41 11.78
N GLN A 623 23.47 10.82 12.96
CA GLN A 623 24.80 10.74 13.53
C GLN A 623 25.05 9.35 14.13
N ARG A 624 26.18 8.74 13.77
CA ARG A 624 26.72 7.57 14.43
C ARG A 624 27.59 8.02 15.61
N ILE A 625 27.20 7.66 16.82
CA ILE A 625 27.91 8.02 18.05
C ILE A 625 29.08 7.05 18.29
N ASN A 626 28.85 5.78 17.98
CA ASN A 626 29.86 4.72 18.00
C ASN A 626 29.44 3.56 17.06
N ARG A 627 30.22 2.49 17.00
CA ARG A 627 29.98 1.36 16.09
C ARG A 627 28.59 0.72 16.23
N ASN A 628 27.98 0.83 17.40
CA ASN A 628 26.73 0.15 17.75
C ASN A 628 25.55 1.10 17.97
N PHE A 629 25.78 2.42 18.06
CA PHE A 629 24.73 3.36 18.41
C PHE A 629 24.67 4.55 17.44
N SER A 630 23.47 4.81 16.92
CA SER A 630 23.18 5.97 16.08
C SER A 630 21.93 6.72 16.53
N VAL A 631 21.89 8.00 16.20
CA VAL A 631 20.80 8.94 16.47
C VAL A 631 20.35 9.56 15.15
N ASP A 632 19.03 9.67 14.94
CA ASP A 632 18.44 10.33 13.78
C ASP A 632 17.35 11.29 14.29
N ILE A 633 17.52 12.58 14.02
CA ILE A 633 16.60 13.64 14.44
C ILE A 633 16.08 14.35 13.20
N ASN A 634 14.75 14.43 13.04
CA ASN A 634 14.12 15.10 11.92
C ASN A 634 13.07 16.11 12.40
N LEU A 635 13.11 17.29 11.82
CA LEU A 635 12.11 18.34 11.96
C LEU A 635 11.40 18.51 10.63
N TYR A 636 10.08 18.57 10.65
CA TYR A 636 9.30 18.73 9.44
C TYR A 636 8.17 19.73 9.61
N TYR A 637 7.82 20.35 8.49
CA TYR A 637 6.67 21.23 8.36
C TYR A 637 5.99 20.96 7.02
N LYS A 638 4.67 20.91 6.99
CA LYS A 638 3.88 20.80 5.76
C LYS A 638 2.64 21.67 5.81
N ASP A 639 2.38 22.34 4.69
CA ASP A 639 1.13 23.04 4.39
C ASP A 639 0.31 22.20 3.43
N ILE A 640 -0.98 22.05 3.72
CA ILE A 640 -1.91 21.24 2.94
C ILE A 640 -3.02 22.15 2.44
N TYR A 641 -3.33 22.07 1.14
CA TYR A 641 -4.28 22.92 0.43
C TYR A 641 -5.27 22.07 -0.36
N ASP A 642 -6.42 22.65 -0.65
CA ASP A 642 -7.46 22.05 -1.50
C ASP A 642 -7.95 20.70 -0.98
N LEU A 643 -7.96 20.51 0.35
CA LEU A 643 -8.45 19.27 0.96
C LEU A 643 -9.91 19.02 0.62
N LEU A 644 -10.25 17.74 0.47
CA LEU A 644 -11.63 17.29 0.27
C LEU A 644 -12.50 17.65 1.47
N GLY A 645 -13.56 18.38 1.20
CA GLY A 645 -14.61 18.73 2.14
C GLY A 645 -15.96 18.66 1.45
N THR A 646 -17.01 19.15 2.09
CA THR A 646 -18.37 19.22 1.54
C THR A 646 -18.92 20.63 1.59
N LYS A 647 -19.84 20.95 0.70
CA LYS A 647 -20.65 22.17 0.75
C LYS A 647 -22.11 21.83 0.53
N THR A 648 -22.99 22.51 1.23
CA THR A 648 -24.43 22.40 0.98
C THR A 648 -24.82 23.18 -0.25
N ILE A 649 -25.53 22.54 -1.17
CA ILE A 649 -26.17 23.15 -2.33
C ILE A 649 -27.67 23.28 -2.02
N THR A 650 -28.23 24.45 -2.23
CA THR A 650 -29.68 24.68 -2.21
C THR A 650 -30.15 24.93 -3.62
N THR A 651 -30.99 24.07 -4.15
CA THR A 651 -31.56 24.16 -5.49
C THR A 651 -32.56 25.34 -5.62
N PHE A 652 -32.93 25.66 -6.83
CA PHE A 652 -33.92 26.76 -7.07
C PHE A 652 -35.33 26.42 -6.56
N ASN A 653 -35.64 25.14 -6.29
CA ASN A 653 -36.89 24.70 -5.63
C ASN A 653 -36.68 24.33 -4.15
N ASP A 654 -35.60 24.88 -3.52
CA ASP A 654 -35.30 24.77 -2.07
C ASP A 654 -34.98 23.35 -1.55
N VAL A 655 -34.60 22.42 -2.43
CA VAL A 655 -34.05 21.10 -2.02
C VAL A 655 -32.57 21.28 -1.66
N LYS A 656 -32.12 20.68 -0.56
CA LYS A 656 -30.74 20.76 -0.08
C LYS A 656 -30.04 19.41 -0.22
N TYR A 657 -28.77 19.45 -0.65
CA TYR A 657 -27.88 18.28 -0.69
C TYR A 657 -26.43 18.69 -0.47
N GLY A 658 -25.60 17.75 -0.07
CA GLY A 658 -24.15 17.90 0.00
C GLY A 658 -23.49 17.71 -1.35
N LEU A 659 -22.44 18.47 -1.64
CA LEU A 659 -21.56 18.28 -2.80
C LEU A 659 -20.12 18.24 -2.34
N TYR A 660 -19.35 17.24 -2.76
CA TYR A 660 -17.92 17.22 -2.53
C TYR A 660 -17.22 18.42 -3.21
N THR A 661 -16.27 19.03 -2.51
CA THR A 661 -15.55 20.22 -2.98
C THR A 661 -14.15 20.29 -2.37
N ASN A 662 -13.24 20.97 -3.04
CA ASN A 662 -11.94 21.34 -2.48
C ASN A 662 -12.13 22.63 -1.67
N LYS A 663 -11.98 22.57 -0.36
CA LYS A 663 -12.34 23.67 0.52
C LYS A 663 -11.35 23.89 1.65
N ASP A 664 -10.81 22.80 2.19
CA ASP A 664 -10.14 22.80 3.46
C ASP A 664 -8.63 23.03 3.34
N TYR A 665 -8.07 23.54 4.42
CA TYR A 665 -6.65 23.81 4.58
C TYR A 665 -6.16 23.18 5.88
N GLY A 666 -4.92 22.70 5.87
CA GLY A 666 -4.29 22.15 7.07
C GLY A 666 -2.80 22.45 7.12
N ASN A 667 -2.24 22.41 8.31
CA ASN A 667 -0.79 22.39 8.48
C ASN A 667 -0.37 21.34 9.53
N VAL A 668 0.81 20.79 9.33
CA VAL A 668 1.41 19.84 10.26
C VAL A 668 2.87 20.18 10.47
N ARG A 669 3.30 20.10 11.72
CA ARG A 669 4.70 20.24 12.11
C ARG A 669 5.05 19.22 13.16
N GLY A 670 6.30 18.76 13.16
CA GLY A 670 6.72 17.77 14.13
C GLY A 670 8.20 17.53 14.20
N LEU A 671 8.55 16.74 15.21
CA LEU A 671 9.88 16.25 15.49
C LEU A 671 9.83 14.72 15.58
N GLU A 672 10.77 14.08 14.91
CA GLU A 672 11.01 12.63 15.02
C GLU A 672 12.40 12.42 15.61
N LEU A 673 12.48 11.50 16.57
CA LEU A 673 13.73 11.02 17.14
C LEU A 673 13.79 9.51 16.99
N LYS A 674 14.87 9.02 16.42
CA LYS A 674 15.15 7.59 16.32
C LYS A 674 16.49 7.29 16.98
N LEU A 675 16.53 6.26 17.81
CA LEU A 675 17.72 5.74 18.47
C LEU A 675 17.88 4.27 18.10
N ASP A 676 18.99 3.94 17.47
CA ASP A 676 19.33 2.56 17.08
C ASP A 676 20.55 2.10 17.86
N TYR A 677 20.40 1.03 18.62
CA TYR A 677 21.50 0.29 19.22
C TYR A 677 21.52 -1.13 18.70
N ILE A 678 22.58 -1.52 18.01
CA ILE A 678 22.72 -2.84 17.40
C ILE A 678 24.08 -3.42 17.73
N ASN A 679 24.10 -4.60 18.35
CA ASN A 679 25.28 -5.41 18.50
C ASN A 679 24.97 -6.87 18.16
N GLN A 680 25.94 -7.80 18.32
CA GLN A 680 25.76 -9.22 17.95
C GLN A 680 24.63 -9.94 18.69
N ASN A 681 24.27 -9.49 19.91
CA ASN A 681 23.34 -10.19 20.80
C ASN A 681 22.07 -9.38 21.13
N LEU A 682 22.06 -8.06 20.85
CA LEU A 682 20.98 -7.17 21.25
C LEU A 682 20.75 -6.11 20.18
N SER A 683 19.51 -5.97 19.77
CA SER A 683 19.04 -4.89 18.90
C SER A 683 17.92 -4.13 19.61
N VAL A 684 18.12 -2.81 19.82
CA VAL A 684 17.12 -1.92 20.42
C VAL A 684 16.85 -0.78 19.45
N LEU A 685 15.62 -0.72 18.98
CA LEU A 685 15.15 0.33 18.07
C LEU A 685 14.09 1.15 18.82
N THR A 686 14.35 2.46 18.99
CA THR A 686 13.43 3.36 19.68
C THR A 686 13.01 4.48 18.73
N ASN A 687 11.71 4.65 18.54
CA ASN A 687 11.14 5.71 17.74
C ASN A 687 10.25 6.60 18.62
N TYR A 688 10.44 7.91 18.55
CA TYR A 688 9.59 8.90 19.19
C TYR A 688 9.14 9.93 18.16
N THR A 689 7.84 10.23 18.14
CA THR A 689 7.25 11.24 17.25
C THR A 689 6.43 12.23 18.08
N LEU A 690 6.76 13.51 17.97
CA LEU A 690 5.95 14.62 18.47
C LEU A 690 5.42 15.40 17.28
N GLN A 691 4.07 15.48 17.16
CA GLN A 691 3.44 16.19 16.06
C GLN A 691 2.29 17.06 16.49
N PHE A 692 2.10 18.15 15.77
CA PHE A 692 0.98 19.08 15.91
C PHE A 692 0.30 19.21 14.55
N THR A 693 -0.96 18.81 14.49
CA THR A 693 -1.79 18.92 13.29
C THR A 693 -2.89 19.95 13.56
N ARG A 694 -3.10 20.85 12.60
CA ARG A 694 -4.18 21.83 12.60
C ARG A 694 -4.87 21.79 11.25
N GLY A 695 -6.17 21.88 11.23
CA GLY A 695 -6.99 21.93 10.02
C GLY A 695 -8.26 22.69 10.30
N ILE A 696 -8.95 23.08 9.25
CA ILE A 696 -10.33 23.54 9.32
C ILE A 696 -11.16 22.25 9.36
N ALA A 697 -12.04 22.12 10.37
CA ALA A 697 -13.07 21.10 10.39
C ALA A 697 -14.40 21.78 10.07
N ASP A 698 -15.18 21.18 9.18
CA ASP A 698 -16.57 21.58 8.95
C ASP A 698 -17.49 21.03 10.03
#